data_e03328f20ec630992e0f331f3ccb4d4c
#
_entry.id   e03328f20ec630992e0f331f3ccb4d4c
#
_cell.length_a   1.000
_cell.length_b   1.000
_cell.length_c   1.000
_cell.angle_alpha   90.00
_cell.angle_beta   90.00
_cell.angle_gamma   90.00
#
_symmetry.space_group_name_H-M   'P 1'
#
loop_
_entity.id
_entity.type
_entity.pdbx_description
1 polymer ?
#
loop_
_entity_poly.entity_id
_entity_poly.type
_entity_poly.pdbx_seq_one_letter_code
_entity_poly.pdbx_strand_id
1 'polypeptide(L)'
;MYVRAVSRTRPPISRRFVVTLTVAVVGCASQSSSNVDWPVYQGNHDHTHYTTLDQITPANVAQLKVAWVYDTKDAFQGSEMQSNPVILNGVLYAMSPKQRAFALDAATGTELWSFDPTGGKFTGPRIRYRGIVVHNERVYFNHRYRLFSIDAKTGQKVPGWGNDSGWVDLRAGLGRPVDGLSVSASTPGVVYKDVLIIGTSVPEALPSAPGDVRAYDVNTGALRWSFHTIPHPGEFGYDTWPPNAWTYAGGANAWSGVTVDQGRGMVFFATGSASFDFYGANRLGDNLFANSIVALDANTGKYRWHLQGLKHDLWDRDFPAAPTLVTVTRDGRRVDAVAQITKTGHVWLLERETGRELFPSEWKRMPRATLDGEVAADSQRFPTLPPPFARQQLTEEGLTNRTPEARAAALKILRANPTPHPFTTPSLRGTIVFPGFDGGGEWGGPAFDPETGLLYVNSNEMAWIVRMVPRENKSVFGARCAECHGASNSPTAPSLTGVHKRLTREQIVKVIREGTGRMPGYKTLLGDAVINDLADYVITGKDVPTSAATTDPFFSKYRNHGYDIFLDHEGYPGIATPWGTLNAIDLNKGTIAWTIPFGEYPKLVAQGLTNTGTDNYGGAIVTQNGLLIIAATTYDNKIRAFDKTNGKQLWEAQLPAAGNATPSTYMVNGKQYIVIACGGGKNDAPSGGTYAAFALP
;
A
#
# COMPACT_ATOMS: atom_id res chain seq x y z
N MET A 1 -82.55 11.07 -23.29
CA MET A 1 -83.21 12.06 -24.17
C MET A 1 -82.32 12.32 -25.39
N TYR A 2 -82.80 11.93 -26.57
CA TYR A 2 -82.48 12.27 -27.93
C TYR A 2 -81.00 12.48 -28.34
N VAL A 3 -80.33 11.55 -29.04
CA VAL A 3 -80.40 11.22 -30.50
C VAL A 3 -80.22 12.45 -31.42
N ARG A 4 -79.17 12.50 -32.18
CA ARG A 4 -79.26 12.60 -33.70
C ARG A 4 -77.87 12.36 -34.31
N ALA A 5 -77.83 11.36 -35.19
CA ALA A 5 -76.85 11.13 -36.25
C ALA A 5 -77.20 12.00 -37.47
N VAL A 6 -76.13 12.44 -38.15
CA VAL A 6 -76.31 12.85 -39.57
C VAL A 6 -75.10 12.30 -40.35
N SER A 7 -75.46 11.60 -41.41
CA SER A 7 -74.66 10.97 -42.45
C SER A 7 -74.34 11.89 -43.65
N ARG A 8 -73.42 11.38 -44.47
CA ARG A 8 -73.14 11.68 -45.90
C ARG A 8 -71.97 12.66 -46.13
N THR A 9 -71.03 12.48 -47.07
CA THR A 9 -71.02 11.73 -48.38
C THR A 9 -69.56 11.72 -48.86
N ARG A 10 -69.12 10.67 -49.54
CA ARG A 10 -67.82 10.64 -50.32
C ARG A 10 -68.02 11.29 -51.70
N PRO A 11 -66.97 11.86 -52.26
CA PRO A 11 -66.68 11.73 -53.70
C PRO A 11 -65.18 11.43 -53.94
N PRO A 12 -64.68 11.35 -55.20
CA PRO A 12 -64.07 10.10 -55.67
C PRO A 12 -62.57 10.20 -55.91
N ILE A 13 -62.01 8.99 -56.10
CA ILE A 13 -60.61 8.63 -56.30
C ILE A 13 -60.01 9.33 -57.53
N SER A 14 -58.90 10.10 -57.35
CA SER A 14 -57.95 10.43 -58.40
C SER A 14 -56.65 9.70 -58.22
N ARG A 15 -56.30 8.79 -59.11
CA ARG A 15 -54.98 8.11 -59.16
C ARG A 15 -53.90 9.13 -59.46
N ARG A 16 -53.01 9.38 -58.52
CA ARG A 16 -51.70 9.97 -58.76
C ARG A 16 -50.63 8.93 -58.58
N PHE A 17 -49.84 8.73 -59.66
CA PHE A 17 -48.61 7.94 -59.62
C PHE A 17 -47.62 8.55 -58.59
N VAL A 18 -47.24 7.79 -57.58
CA VAL A 18 -46.10 8.13 -56.66
C VAL A 18 -44.92 7.40 -57.20
N VAL A 19 -43.95 8.12 -57.71
CA VAL A 19 -42.60 7.63 -58.01
C VAL A 19 -41.87 7.59 -56.70
N THR A 20 -41.65 6.38 -56.15
CA THR A 20 -40.84 6.17 -54.95
C THR A 20 -39.38 6.24 -55.33
N LEU A 21 -38.72 7.38 -55.04
CA LEU A 21 -37.29 7.52 -55.14
C LEU A 21 -36.69 6.83 -53.85
N THR A 22 -36.12 5.63 -54.01
CA THR A 22 -35.41 4.96 -52.93
C THR A 22 -34.03 5.58 -52.82
N VAL A 23 -33.85 6.55 -51.89
CA VAL A 23 -32.54 7.04 -51.47
C VAL A 23 -31.95 6.01 -50.54
N ALA A 24 -30.96 5.24 -51.02
CA ALA A 24 -30.12 4.41 -50.19
C ALA A 24 -29.25 5.34 -49.34
N VAL A 25 -29.66 5.57 -48.08
CA VAL A 25 -28.81 6.17 -47.05
C VAL A 25 -27.81 5.09 -46.64
N VAL A 26 -26.61 5.14 -47.22
CA VAL A 26 -25.46 4.44 -46.68
C VAL A 26 -25.15 5.10 -45.34
N GLY A 27 -25.74 4.58 -44.28
CA GLY A 27 -25.35 4.93 -42.91
C GLY A 27 -23.94 4.43 -42.67
N CYS A 28 -22.94 5.30 -42.77
CA CYS A 28 -21.70 5.09 -42.05
C CYS A 28 -22.07 5.07 -40.57
N ALA A 29 -22.26 3.87 -40.01
CA ALA A 29 -22.21 3.67 -38.59
C ALA A 29 -20.78 4.04 -38.18
N SER A 30 -20.58 5.26 -37.73
CA SER A 30 -19.42 5.57 -36.89
C SER A 30 -19.56 4.67 -35.70
N GLN A 31 -18.79 3.55 -35.68
CA GLN A 31 -18.49 2.84 -34.44
C GLN A 31 -17.87 3.92 -33.55
N SER A 32 -18.63 4.49 -32.64
CA SER A 32 -18.07 5.19 -31.50
C SER A 32 -17.30 4.12 -30.74
N SER A 33 -15.98 4.09 -30.91
CA SER A 33 -15.08 3.30 -30.10
C SER A 33 -15.27 3.78 -28.66
N SER A 34 -16.05 3.05 -27.87
CA SER A 34 -16.27 3.39 -26.49
C SER A 34 -14.96 3.15 -25.73
N ASN A 35 -14.27 4.21 -25.37
CA ASN A 35 -13.17 4.13 -24.42
C ASN A 35 -13.76 3.76 -23.06
N VAL A 36 -13.08 2.86 -22.35
CA VAL A 36 -13.40 2.52 -20.96
C VAL A 36 -12.14 2.77 -20.15
N ASP A 37 -12.26 3.66 -19.18
CA ASP A 37 -11.17 4.15 -18.39
C ASP A 37 -10.87 3.28 -17.17
N TRP A 38 -9.68 3.47 -16.59
CA TRP A 38 -9.27 3.07 -15.24
C TRP A 38 -8.98 4.36 -14.46
N PRO A 39 -10.02 5.11 -14.06
CA PRO A 39 -9.96 6.55 -13.84
C PRO A 39 -9.33 6.95 -12.51
N VAL A 40 -9.19 6.01 -11.57
CA VAL A 40 -8.61 6.23 -10.24
C VAL A 40 -7.67 5.09 -9.87
N TYR A 41 -6.82 5.32 -8.89
CA TYR A 41 -6.00 4.29 -8.29
C TYR A 41 -6.88 3.09 -7.87
N GLN A 42 -6.45 1.87 -8.23
CA GLN A 42 -7.20 0.64 -8.03
C GLN A 42 -8.55 0.55 -8.76
N GLY A 43 -8.74 1.36 -9.81
CA GLY A 43 -9.79 1.23 -10.81
C GLY A 43 -11.06 2.01 -10.55
N ASN A 44 -11.54 2.02 -9.33
CA ASN A 44 -12.75 2.73 -8.94
C ASN A 44 -12.68 3.26 -7.50
N HIS A 45 -13.60 4.14 -7.13
CA HIS A 45 -13.64 4.74 -5.79
C HIS A 45 -13.90 3.75 -4.65
N ASP A 46 -14.44 2.57 -4.96
CA ASP A 46 -14.69 1.49 -4.00
C ASP A 46 -13.45 0.59 -3.81
N HIS A 47 -12.39 0.77 -4.60
CA HIS A 47 -11.16 -0.02 -4.62
C HIS A 47 -11.43 -1.53 -4.80
N THR A 48 -12.37 -1.89 -5.69
CA THR A 48 -12.73 -3.29 -5.93
C THR A 48 -11.82 -3.99 -6.91
N HIS A 49 -10.97 -3.28 -7.65
CA HIS A 49 -10.13 -3.83 -8.74
C HIS A 49 -10.96 -4.60 -9.79
N TYR A 50 -12.23 -4.29 -9.92
CA TYR A 50 -13.17 -4.95 -10.79
C TYR A 50 -13.38 -4.18 -12.09
N THR A 51 -13.53 -4.92 -13.18
CA THR A 51 -13.90 -4.37 -14.48
C THR A 51 -15.00 -5.16 -15.16
N THR A 52 -15.88 -4.45 -15.87
CA THR A 52 -16.91 -5.01 -16.75
C THR A 52 -16.40 -5.25 -18.19
N LEU A 53 -15.12 -4.93 -18.47
CA LEU A 53 -14.52 -5.21 -19.78
C LEU A 53 -14.53 -6.69 -20.08
N ASP A 54 -14.95 -7.07 -21.28
CA ASP A 54 -15.27 -8.44 -21.67
C ASP A 54 -14.59 -8.90 -22.97
N GLN A 55 -13.74 -8.09 -23.60
CA GLN A 55 -13.02 -8.49 -24.80
C GLN A 55 -11.99 -9.58 -24.53
N ILE A 56 -11.29 -9.52 -23.40
CA ILE A 56 -10.36 -10.55 -22.95
C ILE A 56 -11.12 -11.52 -22.04
N THR A 57 -11.21 -12.78 -22.45
CA THR A 57 -12.04 -13.84 -21.83
C THR A 57 -11.20 -15.06 -21.49
N PRO A 58 -11.69 -16.01 -20.67
CA PRO A 58 -11.02 -17.30 -20.46
C PRO A 58 -10.73 -18.07 -21.75
N ALA A 59 -11.56 -17.89 -22.80
CA ALA A 59 -11.40 -18.58 -24.06
C ALA A 59 -10.28 -18.02 -24.97
N ASN A 60 -9.93 -16.74 -24.82
CA ASN A 60 -8.96 -16.06 -25.69
C ASN A 60 -7.74 -15.49 -24.96
N VAL A 61 -7.70 -15.49 -23.62
CA VAL A 61 -6.60 -14.93 -22.82
C VAL A 61 -5.24 -15.51 -23.20
N ALA A 62 -5.18 -16.76 -23.64
CA ALA A 62 -3.96 -17.41 -24.12
C ALA A 62 -3.35 -16.74 -25.38
N GLN A 63 -4.13 -15.91 -26.07
CA GLN A 63 -3.67 -15.20 -27.27
C GLN A 63 -3.05 -13.84 -26.95
N LEU A 64 -3.07 -13.39 -25.70
CA LEU A 64 -2.49 -12.11 -25.29
C LEU A 64 -1.03 -12.00 -25.69
N LYS A 65 -0.67 -10.84 -26.25
CA LYS A 65 0.70 -10.49 -26.63
C LYS A 65 1.05 -9.12 -26.07
N VAL A 66 2.33 -8.84 -25.95
CA VAL A 66 2.83 -7.51 -25.66
C VAL A 66 2.39 -6.56 -26.78
N ALA A 67 1.61 -5.54 -26.40
CA ALA A 67 1.16 -4.50 -27.32
C ALA A 67 2.19 -3.37 -27.43
N TRP A 68 2.71 -2.95 -26.27
CA TRP A 68 3.78 -1.96 -26.18
C TRP A 68 4.55 -2.08 -24.86
N VAL A 69 5.76 -1.55 -24.83
CA VAL A 69 6.61 -1.40 -23.64
C VAL A 69 7.12 0.02 -23.60
N TYR A 70 6.98 0.68 -22.46
CA TYR A 70 7.56 2.00 -22.19
C TYR A 70 8.66 1.87 -21.14
N ASP A 71 9.90 2.25 -21.48
CA ASP A 71 11.03 2.31 -20.57
C ASP A 71 11.21 3.76 -20.05
N THR A 72 11.02 3.95 -18.75
CA THR A 72 11.19 5.25 -18.09
C THR A 72 12.64 5.72 -18.09
N LYS A 73 13.62 4.83 -18.27
CA LYS A 73 15.09 5.06 -18.16
C LYS A 73 15.52 5.64 -16.80
N ASP A 74 14.70 5.42 -15.78
CA ASP A 74 14.90 5.92 -14.42
C ASP A 74 15.26 4.83 -13.41
N ALA A 75 15.44 3.57 -13.85
CA ALA A 75 15.88 2.49 -12.98
C ALA A 75 17.28 2.76 -12.43
N PHE A 76 17.48 2.42 -11.16
CA PHE A 76 18.78 2.43 -10.49
C PHE A 76 18.85 1.27 -9.51
N GLN A 77 20.03 0.89 -9.05
CA GLN A 77 20.22 -0.24 -8.15
C GLN A 77 19.36 -0.10 -6.87
N GLY A 78 18.50 -1.07 -6.60
CA GLY A 78 17.58 -1.07 -5.49
C GLY A 78 16.35 -0.19 -5.69
N SER A 79 16.13 0.39 -6.89
CA SER A 79 14.87 1.06 -7.20
C SER A 79 13.73 0.07 -7.35
N GLU A 80 12.51 0.52 -7.08
CA GLU A 80 11.28 -0.28 -7.04
C GLU A 80 10.14 0.54 -7.64
N MET A 81 9.22 -0.10 -8.35
CA MET A 81 7.98 0.51 -8.82
C MET A 81 6.78 -0.27 -8.28
N GLN A 82 5.85 0.44 -7.66
CA GLN A 82 4.59 -0.10 -7.15
C GLN A 82 3.38 0.60 -7.79
N SER A 83 3.61 1.36 -8.88
CA SER A 83 2.62 2.25 -9.47
C SER A 83 1.53 1.47 -10.19
N ASN A 84 0.26 1.68 -9.79
CA ASN A 84 -0.93 1.31 -10.53
C ASN A 84 -1.30 2.49 -11.43
N PRO A 85 -1.18 2.40 -12.75
CA PRO A 85 -1.47 3.50 -13.66
C PRO A 85 -2.95 3.90 -13.63
N VAL A 86 -3.19 5.21 -13.79
CA VAL A 86 -4.54 5.76 -14.02
C VAL A 86 -4.68 6.01 -15.51
N ILE A 87 -5.78 5.56 -16.09
CA ILE A 87 -6.10 5.79 -17.50
C ILE A 87 -7.40 6.58 -17.59
N LEU A 88 -7.33 7.72 -18.25
CA LEU A 88 -8.47 8.62 -18.44
C LEU A 88 -8.46 9.20 -19.86
N ASN A 89 -9.56 9.05 -20.59
CA ASN A 89 -9.74 9.57 -21.95
C ASN A 89 -8.62 9.17 -22.93
N GLY A 90 -8.13 7.92 -22.84
CA GLY A 90 -7.06 7.41 -23.70
C GLY A 90 -5.64 7.85 -23.33
N VAL A 91 -5.46 8.53 -22.20
CA VAL A 91 -4.14 8.91 -21.65
C VAL A 91 -3.85 8.11 -20.39
N LEU A 92 -2.67 7.53 -20.35
CA LEU A 92 -2.15 6.79 -19.18
C LEU A 92 -1.25 7.72 -18.37
N TYR A 93 -1.52 7.85 -17.09
CA TYR A 93 -0.73 8.64 -16.12
C TYR A 93 -0.06 7.72 -15.11
N ALA A 94 1.24 7.90 -14.89
CA ALA A 94 2.00 7.08 -13.97
C ALA A 94 3.29 7.77 -13.48
N MET A 95 4.11 7.04 -12.73
CA MET A 95 5.37 7.54 -12.16
C MET A 95 6.53 6.58 -12.42
N SER A 96 7.71 7.17 -12.60
CA SER A 96 8.98 6.45 -12.75
C SER A 96 9.61 6.08 -11.39
N PRO A 97 10.65 5.22 -11.36
CA PRO A 97 11.40 4.91 -10.14
C PRO A 97 12.01 6.13 -9.43
N LYS A 98 12.35 7.21 -10.17
CA LYS A 98 12.84 8.49 -9.63
C LYS A 98 11.70 9.46 -9.29
N GLN A 99 10.45 9.01 -9.32
CA GLN A 99 9.24 9.81 -9.07
C GLN A 99 9.02 10.94 -10.09
N ARG A 100 9.48 10.78 -11.31
CA ARG A 100 9.06 11.61 -12.44
C ARG A 100 7.63 11.21 -12.81
N ALA A 101 6.69 12.15 -12.78
CA ALA A 101 5.34 11.94 -13.31
C ALA A 101 5.36 12.04 -14.83
N PHE A 102 4.56 11.22 -15.51
CA PHE A 102 4.48 11.26 -16.97
C PHE A 102 3.08 10.85 -17.48
N ALA A 103 2.77 11.25 -18.70
CA ALA A 103 1.61 10.78 -19.43
C ALA A 103 2.02 10.10 -20.73
N LEU A 104 1.33 9.01 -21.06
CA LEU A 104 1.50 8.26 -22.30
C LEU A 104 0.18 8.23 -23.06
N ASP A 105 0.28 8.16 -24.39
CA ASP A 105 -0.81 7.66 -25.21
C ASP A 105 -1.07 6.19 -24.81
N ALA A 106 -2.27 5.90 -24.34
CA ALA A 106 -2.58 4.59 -23.76
C ALA A 106 -2.66 3.46 -24.80
N ALA A 107 -2.87 3.78 -26.09
CA ALA A 107 -2.90 2.78 -27.16
C ALA A 107 -1.49 2.37 -27.63
N THR A 108 -0.51 3.30 -27.54
CA THR A 108 0.81 3.12 -28.17
C THR A 108 1.97 3.10 -27.18
N GLY A 109 1.76 3.59 -25.94
CA GLY A 109 2.84 3.77 -24.97
C GLY A 109 3.78 4.95 -25.27
N THR A 110 3.42 5.83 -26.22
CA THR A 110 4.23 7.00 -26.58
C THR A 110 4.12 8.07 -25.50
N GLU A 111 5.25 8.59 -25.01
CA GLU A 111 5.29 9.67 -24.00
C GLU A 111 4.71 10.96 -24.61
N LEU A 112 3.72 11.54 -23.93
CA LEU A 112 3.10 12.82 -24.28
C LEU A 112 3.79 13.97 -23.55
N TRP A 113 4.07 13.77 -22.27
CA TRP A 113 4.82 14.71 -21.44
C TRP A 113 5.43 13.99 -20.22
N SER A 114 6.41 14.62 -19.60
CA SER A 114 6.93 14.22 -18.31
C SER A 114 7.31 15.43 -17.44
N PHE A 115 7.18 15.26 -16.12
CA PHE A 115 7.49 16.27 -15.11
C PHE A 115 8.42 15.68 -14.06
N ASP A 116 9.61 16.30 -13.91
CA ASP A 116 10.57 15.93 -12.86
C ASP A 116 10.46 16.90 -11.68
N PRO A 117 9.98 16.46 -10.50
CA PRO A 117 9.86 17.29 -9.31
C PRO A 117 11.21 17.71 -8.71
N THR A 118 12.31 17.12 -9.17
CA THR A 118 13.67 17.38 -8.68
C THR A 118 14.48 18.33 -9.56
N GLY A 119 14.00 18.63 -10.77
CA GLY A 119 14.72 19.41 -11.76
C GLY A 119 16.04 18.76 -12.18
N GLY A 120 16.08 17.44 -12.37
CA GLY A 120 17.27 16.66 -12.74
C GLY A 120 18.20 16.31 -11.58
N LYS A 121 17.84 16.69 -10.35
CA LYS A 121 18.68 16.50 -9.14
C LYS A 121 18.11 15.44 -8.21
N PHE A 122 17.71 14.29 -8.76
CA PHE A 122 17.27 13.17 -7.92
C PHE A 122 18.44 12.71 -7.04
N THR A 123 18.28 12.81 -5.73
CA THR A 123 19.24 12.35 -4.73
C THR A 123 18.52 11.57 -3.64
N GLY A 124 19.14 10.52 -3.16
CA GLY A 124 18.66 9.82 -1.99
C GLY A 124 18.18 8.40 -2.25
N PRO A 125 17.68 7.78 -1.19
CA PRO A 125 17.27 6.38 -1.23
C PRO A 125 16.00 6.19 -2.10
N ARG A 126 15.73 4.93 -2.41
CA ARG A 126 14.47 4.45 -2.98
C ARG A 126 13.27 5.06 -2.26
N ILE A 127 12.34 5.59 -3.03
CA ILE A 127 11.05 6.07 -2.55
C ILE A 127 9.98 5.17 -3.15
N ARG A 128 9.10 4.61 -2.32
CA ARG A 128 7.98 3.80 -2.76
C ARG A 128 6.82 4.71 -3.15
N TYR A 129 6.21 4.43 -4.29
CA TYR A 129 5.09 5.19 -4.78
C TYR A 129 4.12 4.29 -5.54
N ARG A 130 2.82 4.37 -5.23
CA ARG A 130 1.81 3.43 -5.72
C ARG A 130 0.90 3.97 -6.79
N GLY A 131 0.85 5.27 -7.01
CA GLY A 131 -0.01 5.84 -8.04
C GLY A 131 -0.13 7.35 -7.95
N ILE A 132 -0.99 7.92 -8.78
CA ILE A 132 -1.30 9.36 -8.86
C ILE A 132 -2.81 9.56 -8.87
N VAL A 133 -3.23 10.80 -8.60
CA VAL A 133 -4.64 11.20 -8.71
C VAL A 133 -4.80 12.06 -9.96
N VAL A 134 -5.79 11.75 -10.79
CA VAL A 134 -6.20 12.59 -11.90
C VAL A 134 -7.62 13.09 -11.64
N HIS A 135 -7.82 14.40 -11.63
CA HIS A 135 -9.13 15.00 -11.39
C HIS A 135 -9.23 16.39 -12.01
N ASN A 136 -10.29 16.67 -12.74
CA ASN A 136 -10.59 17.97 -13.36
C ASN A 136 -9.37 18.57 -14.10
N GLU A 137 -8.83 17.84 -15.08
CA GLU A 137 -7.67 18.23 -15.89
C GLU A 137 -6.38 18.49 -15.09
N ARG A 138 -6.30 17.99 -13.86
CA ARG A 138 -5.10 18.09 -13.00
C ARG A 138 -4.61 16.72 -12.58
N VAL A 139 -3.30 16.62 -12.39
CA VAL A 139 -2.62 15.46 -11.80
C VAL A 139 -2.05 15.88 -10.46
N TYR A 140 -2.39 15.12 -9.42
CA TYR A 140 -1.85 15.32 -8.06
C TYR A 140 -0.96 14.14 -7.70
N PHE A 141 0.23 14.45 -7.21
CA PHE A 141 1.20 13.47 -6.71
C PHE A 141 2.16 14.14 -5.74
N ASN A 142 2.86 13.36 -4.94
CA ASN A 142 3.87 13.92 -4.05
C ASN A 142 5.28 13.40 -4.41
N HIS A 143 6.26 14.25 -4.12
CA HIS A 143 7.66 13.87 -4.02
C HIS A 143 8.13 14.20 -2.61
N ARG A 144 8.36 13.15 -1.79
CA ARG A 144 8.62 13.31 -0.36
C ARG A 144 7.48 14.11 0.29
N TYR A 145 7.81 15.18 1.04
CA TYR A 145 6.82 16.04 1.71
C TYR A 145 6.14 17.06 0.80
N ARG A 146 6.54 17.17 -0.48
CA ARG A 146 5.96 18.14 -1.42
C ARG A 146 4.84 17.51 -2.22
N LEU A 147 3.62 17.98 -2.04
CA LEU A 147 2.44 17.62 -2.82
C LEU A 147 2.30 18.61 -3.98
N PHE A 148 2.25 18.13 -5.21
CA PHE A 148 2.16 18.90 -6.43
C PHE A 148 0.78 18.80 -7.06
N SER A 149 0.40 19.87 -7.79
CA SER A 149 -0.67 19.85 -8.79
C SER A 149 -0.09 20.32 -10.12
N ILE A 150 -0.25 19.50 -11.16
CA ILE A 150 0.17 19.82 -12.52
C ILE A 150 -1.00 19.67 -13.48
N ASP A 151 -0.96 20.38 -14.58
CA ASP A 151 -1.95 20.29 -15.67
C ASP A 151 -1.84 18.94 -16.36
N ALA A 152 -2.95 18.20 -16.49
CA ALA A 152 -2.97 16.84 -17.00
C ALA A 152 -2.64 16.75 -18.50
N LYS A 153 -2.87 17.83 -19.26
CA LYS A 153 -2.62 17.88 -20.71
C LYS A 153 -1.18 18.23 -21.04
N THR A 154 -0.56 19.11 -20.23
CA THR A 154 0.76 19.69 -20.56
C THR A 154 1.88 19.24 -19.62
N GLY A 155 1.55 18.67 -18.46
CA GLY A 155 2.54 18.32 -17.41
C GLY A 155 3.14 19.54 -16.70
N GLN A 156 2.63 20.76 -16.93
CA GLN A 156 3.16 21.97 -16.30
C GLN A 156 2.52 22.21 -14.93
N LYS A 157 3.27 22.86 -14.03
CA LYS A 157 2.72 23.28 -12.74
C LYS A 157 1.51 24.18 -12.91
N VAL A 158 0.47 24.00 -12.08
CA VAL A 158 -0.70 24.87 -12.08
C VAL A 158 -0.38 26.16 -11.34
N PRO A 159 -0.46 27.32 -12.00
CA PRO A 159 -0.20 28.60 -11.34
C PRO A 159 -1.16 28.86 -10.18
N GLY A 160 -0.63 29.40 -9.06
CA GLY A 160 -1.41 29.75 -7.88
C GLY A 160 -1.90 28.59 -7.03
N TRP A 161 -1.47 27.36 -7.33
CA TRP A 161 -1.78 26.22 -6.48
C TRP A 161 -0.68 25.97 -5.45
N GLY A 162 -1.07 25.86 -4.17
CA GLY A 162 -0.14 25.70 -3.04
C GLY A 162 0.62 27.01 -2.74
N ASN A 163 1.93 26.91 -2.60
CA ASN A 163 2.81 28.05 -2.39
C ASN A 163 3.35 28.61 -3.73
N ASP A 164 4.15 29.68 -3.65
CA ASP A 164 4.77 30.33 -4.82
C ASP A 164 5.63 29.37 -5.69
N SER A 165 6.08 28.25 -5.10
CA SER A 165 6.82 27.21 -5.82
C SER A 165 5.91 26.16 -6.49
N GLY A 166 4.59 26.24 -6.32
CA GLY A 166 3.58 25.34 -6.93
C GLY A 166 3.49 23.97 -6.24
N TRP A 167 3.63 23.93 -4.91
CA TRP A 167 3.43 22.71 -4.11
C TRP A 167 2.98 23.04 -2.68
N VAL A 168 2.41 22.05 -2.01
CA VAL A 168 1.99 22.09 -0.60
C VAL A 168 2.96 21.27 0.24
N ASP A 169 3.36 21.79 1.42
CA ASP A 169 4.19 21.06 2.38
C ASP A 169 3.31 20.14 3.25
N LEU A 170 3.47 18.83 3.07
CA LEU A 170 2.76 17.83 3.87
C LEU A 170 3.17 17.81 5.36
N ARG A 171 4.19 18.54 5.77
CA ARG A 171 4.58 18.69 7.18
C ARG A 171 3.86 19.85 7.87
N ALA A 172 3.32 20.79 7.09
CA ALA A 172 2.60 21.92 7.64
C ALA A 172 1.32 21.48 8.38
N GLY A 173 1.03 22.08 9.53
CA GLY A 173 -0.19 21.81 10.28
C GLY A 173 -0.20 20.54 11.13
N LEU A 174 0.95 19.92 11.41
CA LEU A 174 1.06 18.74 12.29
C LEU A 174 0.94 19.06 13.81
N GLY A 175 0.65 20.30 14.19
CA GLY A 175 0.47 20.70 15.59
C GLY A 175 1.75 20.68 16.45
N ARG A 176 2.90 20.38 15.87
CA ARG A 176 4.21 20.34 16.55
C ARG A 176 5.34 20.76 15.62
N PRO A 177 6.56 21.05 16.13
CA PRO A 177 7.71 21.38 15.28
C PRO A 177 7.97 20.29 14.24
N VAL A 178 8.16 20.70 12.99
CA VAL A 178 8.25 19.78 11.83
C VAL A 178 9.68 19.66 11.30
N ASP A 179 10.59 20.50 11.76
CA ASP A 179 12.00 20.44 11.36
C ASP A 179 12.57 19.07 11.72
N GLY A 180 13.09 18.39 10.70
CA GLY A 180 13.63 17.06 10.83
C GLY A 180 12.65 15.90 10.81
N LEU A 181 11.34 16.14 10.76
CA LEU A 181 10.37 15.08 10.57
C LEU A 181 10.27 14.71 9.08
N SER A 182 10.30 13.42 8.80
CA SER A 182 10.03 12.89 7.47
C SER A 182 8.54 12.57 7.33
N VAL A 183 7.91 13.18 6.33
CA VAL A 183 6.52 12.91 5.94
C VAL A 183 6.46 12.76 4.44
N SER A 184 5.77 11.74 3.97
CA SER A 184 5.49 11.52 2.54
C SER A 184 4.11 10.88 2.39
N ALA A 185 3.69 10.59 1.17
CA ALA A 185 2.57 9.70 0.91
C ALA A 185 3.03 8.64 -0.08
N SER A 186 3.01 7.37 0.32
CA SER A 186 3.38 6.26 -0.56
C SER A 186 2.23 5.78 -1.44
N THR A 187 1.00 6.10 -1.06
CA THR A 187 -0.24 5.81 -1.80
C THR A 187 -0.92 7.12 -2.16
N PRO A 188 -1.50 7.25 -3.36
CA PRO A 188 -2.21 8.47 -3.76
C PRO A 188 -3.44 8.68 -2.89
N GLY A 189 -3.88 9.93 -2.81
CA GLY A 189 -5.13 10.29 -2.15
C GLY A 189 -6.35 9.96 -3.00
N VAL A 190 -7.51 10.34 -2.49
CA VAL A 190 -8.79 10.28 -3.21
C VAL A 190 -9.43 11.66 -3.25
N VAL A 191 -10.24 11.92 -4.25
CA VAL A 191 -10.99 13.18 -4.34
C VAL A 191 -12.46 12.94 -4.03
N TYR A 192 -12.99 13.75 -3.12
CA TYR A 192 -14.42 13.88 -2.86
C TYR A 192 -14.84 15.33 -3.12
N LYS A 193 -15.68 15.57 -4.15
CA LYS A 193 -16.04 16.91 -4.59
C LYS A 193 -14.81 17.78 -4.87
N ASP A 194 -14.56 18.78 -4.02
CA ASP A 194 -13.48 19.75 -4.13
C ASP A 194 -12.34 19.52 -3.12
N VAL A 195 -12.30 18.38 -2.45
CA VAL A 195 -11.24 18.03 -1.49
C VAL A 195 -10.44 16.80 -1.89
N LEU A 196 -9.12 16.93 -1.89
CA LEU A 196 -8.16 15.84 -2.03
C LEU A 196 -7.80 15.33 -0.63
N ILE A 197 -8.21 14.12 -0.30
CA ILE A 197 -7.97 13.47 1.00
C ILE A 197 -6.76 12.55 0.85
N ILE A 198 -5.77 12.69 1.72
CA ILE A 198 -4.51 11.96 1.63
C ILE A 198 -4.06 11.43 3.00
N GLY A 199 -3.67 10.16 3.03
CA GLY A 199 -2.93 9.58 4.14
C GLY A 199 -1.43 9.85 4.03
N THR A 200 -0.69 9.54 5.06
CA THR A 200 0.75 9.79 5.11
C THR A 200 1.55 8.52 5.35
N SER A 201 2.80 8.55 4.94
CA SER A 201 3.83 7.56 5.28
C SER A 201 4.93 8.28 6.08
N VAL A 202 5.19 7.77 7.27
CA VAL A 202 6.14 8.34 8.24
C VAL A 202 7.13 7.26 8.70
N PRO A 203 8.26 7.62 9.35
CA PRO A 203 9.22 6.62 9.83
C PRO A 203 8.64 5.70 10.91
N GLU A 204 9.01 4.44 10.86
CA GLU A 204 8.73 3.44 11.90
C GLU A 204 9.59 3.62 13.16
N ALA A 205 10.75 4.30 13.01
CA ALA A 205 11.67 4.64 14.09
C ALA A 205 11.42 6.06 14.62
N LEU A 206 11.77 6.30 15.89
CA LEU A 206 11.69 7.63 16.50
C LEU A 206 12.95 8.47 16.20
N PRO A 207 12.81 9.80 15.99
CA PRO A 207 11.56 10.58 16.00
C PRO A 207 10.73 10.34 14.75
N SER A 208 9.42 10.22 14.91
CA SER A 208 8.47 10.01 13.82
C SER A 208 7.35 11.06 13.86
N ALA A 209 6.84 11.44 12.71
CA ALA A 209 5.67 12.32 12.60
C ALA A 209 4.38 11.56 12.98
N PRO A 210 3.32 12.27 13.44
CA PRO A 210 2.00 11.67 13.54
C PRO A 210 1.48 11.32 12.14
N GLY A 211 0.66 10.28 12.08
CA GLY A 211 0.14 9.73 10.84
C GLY A 211 -1.12 10.42 10.32
N ASP A 212 -1.34 11.70 10.61
CA ASP A 212 -2.57 12.42 10.34
C ASP A 212 -3.08 12.26 8.91
N VAL A 213 -4.39 12.06 8.77
CA VAL A 213 -5.10 12.09 7.48
C VAL A 213 -5.59 13.51 7.24
N ARG A 214 -5.29 14.07 6.07
CA ARG A 214 -5.56 15.47 5.77
C ARG A 214 -6.24 15.65 4.42
N ALA A 215 -7.07 16.68 4.34
CA ALA A 215 -7.75 17.07 3.11
C ALA A 215 -7.34 18.47 2.67
N TYR A 216 -7.08 18.59 1.39
CA TYR A 216 -6.68 19.83 0.74
C TYR A 216 -7.68 20.23 -0.33
N ASP A 217 -7.92 21.52 -0.49
CA ASP A 217 -8.72 22.05 -1.58
C ASP A 217 -8.06 21.74 -2.93
N VAL A 218 -8.78 21.11 -3.84
CA VAL A 218 -8.23 20.70 -5.16
C VAL A 218 -7.84 21.91 -6.02
N ASN A 219 -8.48 23.07 -5.84
CA ASN A 219 -8.23 24.24 -6.65
C ASN A 219 -7.06 25.08 -6.15
N THR A 220 -6.89 25.18 -4.84
CA THR A 220 -5.93 26.07 -4.20
C THR A 220 -4.80 25.38 -3.45
N GLY A 221 -4.97 24.12 -3.06
CA GLY A 221 -4.03 23.40 -2.18
C GLY A 221 -4.14 23.79 -0.71
N ALA A 222 -5.12 24.62 -0.33
CA ALA A 222 -5.32 25.01 1.07
C ALA A 222 -5.78 23.82 1.92
N LEU A 223 -5.25 23.69 3.14
CA LEU A 223 -5.70 22.68 4.10
C LEU A 223 -7.15 22.96 4.50
N ARG A 224 -8.04 21.98 4.31
CA ARG A 224 -9.48 22.08 4.65
C ARG A 224 -9.79 21.46 6.01
N TRP A 225 -9.22 20.29 6.29
CA TRP A 225 -9.33 19.62 7.58
C TRP A 225 -8.16 18.64 7.81
N SER A 226 -7.95 18.32 9.10
CA SER A 226 -7.00 17.31 9.56
C SER A 226 -7.69 16.40 10.57
N PHE A 227 -7.44 15.09 10.48
CA PHE A 227 -7.82 14.12 11.48
C PHE A 227 -6.55 13.59 12.15
N HIS A 228 -6.46 13.79 13.48
CA HIS A 228 -5.31 13.35 14.25
C HIS A 228 -5.42 11.86 14.58
N THR A 229 -4.51 11.06 14.02
CA THR A 229 -4.45 9.61 14.31
C THR A 229 -3.82 9.32 15.66
N ILE A 230 -3.11 10.29 16.24
CA ILE A 230 -2.68 10.36 17.63
C ILE A 230 -3.44 11.51 18.27
N PRO A 231 -4.52 11.23 19.02
CA PRO A 231 -5.46 12.26 19.47
C PRO A 231 -4.83 13.33 20.38
N HIS A 232 -5.26 14.57 20.20
CA HIS A 232 -4.89 15.72 21.02
C HIS A 232 -5.78 15.82 22.27
N PRO A 233 -5.42 16.62 23.27
CA PRO A 233 -6.24 16.83 24.47
C PRO A 233 -7.68 17.22 24.12
N GLY A 234 -8.64 16.47 24.67
CA GLY A 234 -10.07 16.67 24.43
C GLY A 234 -10.63 15.93 23.21
N GLU A 235 -9.81 15.31 22.39
CA GLU A 235 -10.25 14.44 21.29
C GLU A 235 -10.53 13.02 21.78
N PHE A 236 -11.42 12.33 21.08
CA PHE A 236 -11.76 10.93 21.35
C PHE A 236 -10.51 10.03 21.18
N GLY A 237 -10.23 9.18 22.17
CA GLY A 237 -9.08 8.28 22.17
C GLY A 237 -7.81 8.85 22.83
N TYR A 238 -7.79 10.12 23.27
CA TYR A 238 -6.64 10.74 23.91
C TYR A 238 -6.14 9.95 25.13
N ASP A 239 -7.03 9.42 25.93
CA ASP A 239 -6.76 8.64 27.15
C ASP A 239 -6.25 7.22 26.88
N THR A 240 -6.20 6.79 25.63
CA THR A 240 -5.57 5.52 25.20
C THR A 240 -4.06 5.63 25.01
N TRP A 241 -3.51 6.83 25.22
CA TRP A 241 -2.09 7.17 25.13
C TRP A 241 -1.59 7.79 26.44
N PRO A 242 -0.28 7.77 26.69
CA PRO A 242 0.28 8.55 27.79
C PRO A 242 -0.06 10.05 27.61
N PRO A 243 -0.16 10.80 28.70
CA PRO A 243 -0.36 12.25 28.62
C PRO A 243 0.69 12.90 27.71
N ASN A 244 0.23 13.81 26.86
CA ASN A 244 1.06 14.55 25.89
C ASN A 244 1.78 13.68 24.83
N ALA A 245 1.40 12.41 24.63
CA ALA A 245 1.99 11.56 23.60
C ALA A 245 1.92 12.18 22.19
N TRP A 246 0.88 12.97 21.89
CA TRP A 246 0.73 13.69 20.64
C TRP A 246 1.91 14.63 20.32
N THR A 247 2.71 15.03 21.30
CA THR A 247 3.88 15.90 21.10
C THR A 247 5.13 15.16 20.64
N TYR A 248 5.21 13.83 20.85
CA TYR A 248 6.40 13.03 20.54
C TYR A 248 6.12 11.71 19.83
N ALA A 249 4.98 11.06 20.08
CA ALA A 249 4.65 9.79 19.43
C ALA A 249 4.43 10.00 17.92
N GLY A 250 4.66 8.96 17.14
CA GLY A 250 4.52 8.95 15.69
C GLY A 250 3.92 7.65 15.18
N GLY A 251 3.91 7.46 13.87
CA GLY A 251 3.24 6.31 13.25
C GLY A 251 1.73 6.46 13.21
N ALA A 252 1.00 5.37 13.38
CA ALA A 252 -0.47 5.31 13.28
C ALA A 252 -0.99 5.90 11.95
N ASN A 253 -0.24 5.72 10.88
CA ASN A 253 -0.44 6.42 9.61
C ASN A 253 -1.19 5.60 8.58
N ALA A 254 -2.03 6.26 7.78
CA ALA A 254 -2.78 5.66 6.67
C ALA A 254 -1.91 5.54 5.40
N TRP A 255 -0.79 4.83 5.50
CA TRP A 255 0.17 4.67 4.41
C TRP A 255 -0.34 3.80 3.26
N SER A 256 -1.31 2.94 3.54
CA SER A 256 -1.91 2.02 2.58
C SER A 256 -2.94 2.68 1.67
N GLY A 257 -3.38 3.90 1.99
CA GLY A 257 -4.32 4.68 1.19
C GLY A 257 -5.67 4.88 1.85
N VAL A 258 -6.52 5.59 1.12
CA VAL A 258 -7.87 6.01 1.55
C VAL A 258 -8.88 5.66 0.47
N THR A 259 -10.10 5.32 0.88
CA THR A 259 -11.22 4.96 0.00
C THR A 259 -12.41 5.87 0.29
N VAL A 260 -13.17 6.28 -0.72
CA VAL A 260 -14.29 7.19 -0.54
C VAL A 260 -15.59 6.64 -1.12
N ASP A 261 -16.63 6.57 -0.30
CA ASP A 261 -17.99 6.37 -0.76
C ASP A 261 -18.54 7.72 -1.25
N GLN A 262 -18.55 7.89 -2.56
CA GLN A 262 -19.02 9.12 -3.21
C GLN A 262 -20.50 9.40 -2.94
N GLY A 263 -21.32 8.35 -2.79
CA GLY A 263 -22.76 8.49 -2.57
C GLY A 263 -23.10 8.93 -1.15
N ARG A 264 -22.38 8.38 -0.15
CA ARG A 264 -22.60 8.70 1.28
C ARG A 264 -21.75 9.86 1.77
N GLY A 265 -20.73 10.27 1.03
CA GLY A 265 -19.77 11.28 1.49
C GLY A 265 -18.96 10.81 2.69
N MET A 266 -18.62 9.53 2.73
CA MET A 266 -17.80 8.93 3.79
C MET A 266 -16.43 8.54 3.23
N VAL A 267 -15.38 8.83 3.98
CA VAL A 267 -14.02 8.37 3.69
C VAL A 267 -13.59 7.32 4.70
N PHE A 268 -12.93 6.30 4.19
CA PHE A 268 -12.44 5.16 4.98
C PHE A 268 -10.93 5.04 4.79
N PHE A 269 -10.22 4.76 5.85
CA PHE A 269 -8.80 4.44 5.80
C PHE A 269 -8.44 3.45 6.90
N ALA A 270 -7.31 2.79 6.70
CA ALA A 270 -6.75 1.89 7.66
C ALA A 270 -5.35 2.37 8.07
N THR A 271 -5.00 2.20 9.34
CA THR A 271 -3.75 2.71 9.89
C THR A 271 -2.78 1.59 10.23
N GLY A 272 -1.50 1.92 10.17
CA GLY A 272 -0.43 1.09 10.65
C GLY A 272 -0.15 1.27 12.14
N SER A 273 0.93 0.65 12.57
CA SER A 273 1.41 0.65 13.94
C SER A 273 1.87 2.03 14.40
N ALA A 274 1.86 2.25 15.70
CA ALA A 274 2.51 3.40 16.31
C ALA A 274 4.03 3.18 16.37
N SER A 275 4.82 4.22 16.12
CA SER A 275 6.28 4.15 16.22
C SER A 275 6.73 4.16 17.70
N PHE A 276 7.67 3.41 18.10
CA PHE A 276 8.48 2.42 17.40
C PHE A 276 7.77 1.05 17.42
N ASP A 277 7.83 0.29 16.33
CA ASP A 277 6.96 -0.87 16.08
C ASP A 277 7.14 -2.03 17.07
N PHE A 278 8.35 -2.27 17.57
CA PHE A 278 8.70 -3.50 18.33
C PHE A 278 8.91 -3.29 19.82
N TYR A 279 8.78 -2.04 20.30
CA TYR A 279 8.88 -1.70 21.70
C TYR A 279 8.11 -0.40 21.99
N GLY A 280 7.08 -0.49 22.82
CA GLY A 280 6.09 0.57 23.03
C GLY A 280 6.11 1.19 24.42
N ALA A 281 7.15 1.01 25.24
CA ALA A 281 7.20 1.51 26.63
C ALA A 281 7.05 3.04 26.75
N ASN A 282 7.31 3.80 25.68
CA ASN A 282 7.09 5.25 25.62
C ASN A 282 5.67 5.63 25.18
N ARG A 283 4.84 4.65 24.82
CA ARG A 283 3.48 4.83 24.31
C ARG A 283 2.47 3.86 24.94
N LEU A 284 2.59 3.63 26.24
CA LEU A 284 1.72 2.71 26.97
C LEU A 284 0.23 3.05 26.78
N GLY A 285 -0.62 2.04 26.73
CA GLY A 285 -2.05 2.14 26.47
C GLY A 285 -2.45 1.48 25.15
N ASP A 286 -3.71 1.56 24.79
CA ASP A 286 -4.27 0.91 23.59
C ASP A 286 -3.83 1.55 22.27
N ASN A 287 -3.35 2.79 22.30
CA ASN A 287 -2.84 3.59 21.17
C ASN A 287 -3.85 3.81 20.03
N LEU A 288 -5.08 4.19 20.34
CA LEU A 288 -6.06 4.56 19.33
C LEU A 288 -5.62 5.87 18.64
N PHE A 289 -5.58 5.98 17.31
CA PHE A 289 -6.12 5.13 16.24
C PHE A 289 -5.05 4.31 15.50
N ALA A 290 -3.98 3.86 16.12
CA ALA A 290 -3.09 2.87 15.49
C ALA A 290 -3.85 1.57 15.21
N ASN A 291 -3.44 0.82 14.17
CA ASN A 291 -4.00 -0.47 13.76
C ASN A 291 -5.55 -0.49 13.71
N SER A 292 -6.12 0.55 13.12
CA SER A 292 -7.56 0.79 13.11
C SER A 292 -8.10 0.99 11.71
N ILE A 293 -9.34 0.57 11.49
CA ILE A 293 -10.17 1.02 10.37
C ILE A 293 -10.96 2.22 10.88
N VAL A 294 -10.92 3.32 10.18
CA VAL A 294 -11.57 4.58 10.58
C VAL A 294 -12.47 5.09 9.46
N ALA A 295 -13.65 5.55 9.82
CA ALA A 295 -14.59 6.21 8.93
C ALA A 295 -14.83 7.66 9.37
N LEU A 296 -14.73 8.59 8.42
CA LEU A 296 -14.98 10.01 8.62
C LEU A 296 -16.01 10.52 7.62
N ASP A 297 -16.58 11.67 7.91
CA ASP A 297 -17.25 12.51 6.92
C ASP A 297 -16.20 13.07 5.94
N ALA A 298 -16.34 12.77 4.65
CA ALA A 298 -15.33 13.11 3.66
C ALA A 298 -15.15 14.62 3.45
N ASN A 299 -16.21 15.42 3.66
CA ASN A 299 -16.16 16.85 3.45
C ASN A 299 -15.57 17.62 4.63
N THR A 300 -15.76 17.11 5.85
CA THR A 300 -15.43 17.84 7.09
C THR A 300 -14.36 17.20 7.96
N GLY A 301 -13.98 15.94 7.67
CA GLY A 301 -13.07 15.15 8.50
C GLY A 301 -13.67 14.71 9.86
N LYS A 302 -14.97 14.94 10.08
CA LYS A 302 -15.61 14.55 11.34
C LYS A 302 -15.67 13.04 11.47
N TYR A 303 -15.25 12.54 12.65
CA TYR A 303 -15.30 11.15 13.03
C TYR A 303 -16.72 10.58 12.95
N ARG A 304 -16.86 9.36 12.43
CA ARG A 304 -18.10 8.58 12.35
C ARG A 304 -18.01 7.32 13.20
N TRP A 305 -17.07 6.44 12.89
CA TRP A 305 -16.82 5.21 13.64
C TRP A 305 -15.40 4.68 13.40
N HIS A 306 -14.97 3.74 14.22
CA HIS A 306 -13.72 2.99 14.01
C HIS A 306 -13.86 1.54 14.49
N LEU A 307 -12.93 0.71 14.05
CA LEU A 307 -12.63 -0.59 14.65
C LEU A 307 -11.11 -0.68 14.82
N GLN A 308 -10.65 -0.79 16.06
CA GLN A 308 -9.25 -1.09 16.34
C GLN A 308 -9.06 -2.62 16.33
N GLY A 309 -8.24 -3.12 15.39
CA GLY A 309 -8.00 -4.56 15.25
C GLY A 309 -6.89 -5.07 16.16
N LEU A 310 -5.90 -4.23 16.48
CA LEU A 310 -4.83 -4.54 17.41
C LEU A 310 -4.57 -3.37 18.34
N LYS A 311 -4.53 -3.64 19.63
CA LYS A 311 -4.16 -2.71 20.68
C LYS A 311 -2.68 -2.83 20.96
N HIS A 312 -2.00 -1.69 21.14
CA HIS A 312 -0.57 -1.65 21.54
C HIS A 312 0.28 -2.61 20.71
N ASP A 313 0.28 -2.43 19.40
CA ASP A 313 0.98 -3.32 18.48
C ASP A 313 2.50 -3.30 18.72
N LEU A 314 3.09 -4.49 18.82
CA LEU A 314 4.51 -4.74 19.01
C LEU A 314 5.10 -5.65 17.92
N TRP A 315 4.35 -5.92 16.83
CA TRP A 315 4.70 -6.94 15.83
C TRP A 315 4.65 -6.40 14.40
N ASP A 316 4.44 -5.09 14.21
CA ASP A 316 4.23 -4.47 12.90
C ASP A 316 3.05 -5.12 12.15
N ARG A 317 1.89 -5.23 12.84
CA ARG A 317 0.66 -5.83 12.32
C ARG A 317 -0.28 -4.80 11.72
N ASP A 318 0.22 -3.98 10.84
CA ASP A 318 -0.51 -2.97 10.10
C ASP A 318 -1.77 -3.50 9.41
N PHE A 319 -2.68 -2.60 9.10
CA PHE A 319 -3.68 -2.80 8.06
C PHE A 319 -3.11 -2.30 6.73
N PRO A 320 -2.62 -3.21 5.86
CA PRO A 320 -1.66 -2.87 4.82
C PRO A 320 -2.30 -2.32 3.54
N ALA A 321 -3.61 -2.41 3.39
CA ALA A 321 -4.35 -2.01 2.18
C ALA A 321 -5.41 -0.96 2.50
N ALA A 322 -5.75 -0.13 1.52
CA ALA A 322 -6.93 0.71 1.60
C ALA A 322 -8.19 -0.15 1.78
N PRO A 323 -9.17 0.26 2.61
CA PRO A 323 -10.41 -0.47 2.76
C PRO A 323 -11.14 -0.65 1.43
N THR A 324 -11.64 -1.85 1.13
CA THR A 324 -12.41 -2.12 -0.08
C THR A 324 -13.90 -2.03 0.23
N LEU A 325 -14.63 -1.21 -0.52
CA LEU A 325 -16.08 -1.07 -0.34
C LEU A 325 -16.78 -2.15 -1.16
N VAL A 326 -17.58 -2.96 -0.47
CA VAL A 326 -18.24 -4.13 -1.03
C VAL A 326 -19.73 -4.11 -0.74
N THR A 327 -20.52 -4.85 -1.50
CA THR A 327 -21.91 -5.16 -1.16
C THR A 327 -22.05 -6.68 -1.08
N VAL A 328 -22.42 -7.19 0.08
CA VAL A 328 -22.56 -8.62 0.36
C VAL A 328 -23.99 -9.00 0.61
N THR A 329 -24.32 -10.29 0.46
CA THR A 329 -25.62 -10.84 0.84
C THR A 329 -25.52 -11.50 2.21
N ARG A 330 -26.24 -10.98 3.19
CA ARG A 330 -26.33 -11.51 4.55
C ARG A 330 -27.80 -11.75 4.91
N ASP A 331 -28.12 -12.98 5.31
CA ASP A 331 -29.50 -13.37 5.69
C ASP A 331 -30.56 -12.96 4.64
N GLY A 332 -30.21 -13.16 3.36
CA GLY A 332 -31.06 -12.83 2.21
C GLY A 332 -31.15 -11.32 1.88
N ARG A 333 -30.41 -10.47 2.58
CA ARG A 333 -30.40 -9.00 2.36
C ARG A 333 -29.05 -8.53 1.82
N ARG A 334 -29.09 -7.56 0.92
CA ARG A 334 -27.88 -6.85 0.47
C ARG A 334 -27.45 -5.86 1.55
N VAL A 335 -26.19 -5.93 1.95
CA VAL A 335 -25.59 -5.06 2.97
C VAL A 335 -24.33 -4.43 2.37
N ASP A 336 -24.27 -3.11 2.37
CA ASP A 336 -23.07 -2.37 2.00
C ASP A 336 -22.07 -2.43 3.14
N ALA A 337 -20.86 -2.85 2.82
CA ALA A 337 -19.83 -3.16 3.79
C ALA A 337 -18.48 -2.58 3.42
N VAL A 338 -17.59 -2.58 4.40
CA VAL A 338 -16.16 -2.35 4.28
C VAL A 338 -15.46 -3.67 4.54
N ALA A 339 -14.69 -4.16 3.57
CA ALA A 339 -13.80 -5.31 3.72
C ALA A 339 -12.37 -4.84 3.91
N GLN A 340 -11.72 -5.32 4.98
CA GLN A 340 -10.35 -4.96 5.31
C GLN A 340 -9.49 -6.19 5.54
N ILE A 341 -8.49 -6.39 4.69
CA ILE A 341 -7.44 -7.40 4.90
C ILE A 341 -6.38 -6.89 5.87
N THR A 342 -5.70 -7.82 6.55
CA THR A 342 -4.72 -7.50 7.60
C THR A 342 -3.40 -8.23 7.38
N LYS A 343 -2.30 -7.70 7.93
CA LYS A 343 -1.02 -8.42 8.02
C LYS A 343 -1.13 -9.71 8.84
N THR A 344 -2.11 -9.81 9.74
CA THR A 344 -2.39 -11.06 10.47
C THR A 344 -3.07 -12.13 9.63
N GLY A 345 -3.39 -11.85 8.34
CA GLY A 345 -4.05 -12.80 7.46
C GLY A 345 -5.55 -12.96 7.71
N HIS A 346 -6.20 -12.01 8.35
CA HIS A 346 -7.65 -11.99 8.59
C HIS A 346 -8.34 -10.97 7.68
N VAL A 347 -9.65 -11.12 7.54
CA VAL A 347 -10.54 -10.15 6.89
C VAL A 347 -11.56 -9.64 7.90
N TRP A 348 -11.59 -8.33 8.12
CA TRP A 348 -12.71 -7.68 8.80
C TRP A 348 -13.78 -7.31 7.77
N LEU A 349 -15.03 -7.57 8.08
CA LEU A 349 -16.18 -7.17 7.27
C LEU A 349 -17.16 -6.39 8.15
N LEU A 350 -17.27 -5.08 7.85
CA LEU A 350 -18.02 -4.13 8.67
C LEU A 350 -19.13 -3.48 7.86
N GLU A 351 -20.30 -3.28 8.47
CA GLU A 351 -21.37 -2.47 7.88
C GLU A 351 -20.86 -1.04 7.62
N ARG A 352 -21.00 -0.57 6.40
CA ARG A 352 -20.36 0.66 5.91
C ARG A 352 -20.76 1.90 6.72
N GLU A 353 -22.04 2.00 7.07
CA GLU A 353 -22.60 3.17 7.77
C GLU A 353 -22.21 3.24 9.25
N THR A 354 -22.17 2.09 9.92
CA THR A 354 -22.10 2.02 11.39
C THR A 354 -20.81 1.44 11.94
N GLY A 355 -20.02 0.75 11.12
CA GLY A 355 -18.85 -0.01 11.56
C GLY A 355 -19.21 -1.31 12.31
N ARG A 356 -20.49 -1.71 12.33
CA ARG A 356 -20.92 -2.95 12.97
C ARG A 356 -20.34 -4.16 12.24
N GLU A 357 -19.77 -5.09 12.99
CA GLU A 357 -19.25 -6.34 12.43
C GLU A 357 -20.34 -7.19 11.80
N LEU A 358 -20.08 -7.70 10.61
CA LEU A 358 -20.98 -8.60 9.89
C LEU A 358 -20.66 -10.07 10.12
N PHE A 359 -19.47 -10.38 10.63
CA PHE A 359 -19.09 -11.68 11.16
C PHE A 359 -18.70 -11.55 12.62
N PRO A 360 -18.87 -12.60 13.43
CA PRO A 360 -18.49 -12.56 14.84
C PRO A 360 -16.97 -12.48 15.00
N SER A 361 -16.55 -11.90 16.11
CA SER A 361 -15.16 -11.86 16.54
C SER A 361 -15.01 -12.34 17.97
N GLU A 362 -13.81 -12.75 18.36
CA GLU A 362 -13.50 -13.23 19.69
C GLU A 362 -12.29 -12.51 20.29
N TRP A 363 -12.29 -12.33 21.61
CA TRP A 363 -11.16 -11.83 22.35
C TRP A 363 -10.25 -12.98 22.75
N LYS A 364 -8.94 -12.89 22.42
CA LYS A 364 -7.92 -13.86 22.81
C LYS A 364 -6.95 -13.21 23.78
N ARG A 365 -6.60 -13.94 24.84
CA ARG A 365 -5.60 -13.52 25.81
C ARG A 365 -4.23 -13.48 25.17
N MET A 366 -3.41 -12.45 25.52
CA MET A 366 -2.08 -12.26 24.97
C MET A 366 -1.00 -12.59 26.01
N PRO A 367 0.20 -13.02 25.58
CA PRO A 367 1.35 -13.18 26.43
C PRO A 367 1.80 -11.84 27.02
N ARG A 368 2.31 -11.87 28.24
CA ARG A 368 2.94 -10.70 28.85
C ARG A 368 4.26 -10.36 28.16
N ALA A 369 4.57 -9.08 28.10
CA ALA A 369 5.87 -8.61 27.64
C ALA A 369 6.99 -9.04 28.60
N THR A 370 8.18 -9.28 28.02
CA THR A 370 9.38 -9.70 28.76
C THR A 370 10.46 -8.63 28.84
N LEU A 371 10.35 -7.59 28.01
CA LEU A 371 11.28 -6.46 28.02
C LEU A 371 10.91 -5.48 29.13
N ASP A 372 11.92 -4.99 29.82
CA ASP A 372 11.75 -4.05 30.91
C ASP A 372 11.07 -2.75 30.44
N GLY A 373 10.01 -2.32 31.16
CA GLY A 373 9.20 -1.16 30.87
C GLY A 373 8.07 -1.38 29.85
N GLU A 374 8.05 -2.52 29.14
CA GLU A 374 7.02 -2.86 28.18
C GLU A 374 5.78 -3.46 28.84
N VAL A 375 4.59 -3.04 28.39
CA VAL A 375 3.30 -3.59 28.84
C VAL A 375 2.44 -3.92 27.62
N ALA A 376 2.42 -5.18 27.23
CA ALA A 376 1.56 -5.66 26.16
C ALA A 376 0.07 -5.59 26.56
N ALA A 377 -0.81 -5.39 25.59
CA ALA A 377 -2.25 -5.48 25.83
C ALA A 377 -2.63 -6.89 26.31
N ASP A 378 -3.51 -7.00 27.31
CA ASP A 378 -3.92 -8.28 27.91
C ASP A 378 -4.68 -9.19 26.94
N SER A 379 -5.35 -8.60 25.96
CA SER A 379 -6.16 -9.34 24.97
C SER A 379 -6.23 -8.58 23.65
N GLN A 380 -6.37 -9.35 22.57
CA GLN A 380 -6.58 -8.87 21.21
C GLN A 380 -7.85 -9.48 20.63
N ARG A 381 -8.47 -8.80 19.68
CA ARG A 381 -9.72 -9.20 19.05
C ARG A 381 -9.48 -9.69 17.62
N PHE A 382 -10.08 -10.84 17.27
CA PHE A 382 -9.92 -11.42 15.93
C PHE A 382 -11.29 -11.82 15.37
N PRO A 383 -11.54 -11.60 14.07
CA PRO A 383 -12.70 -12.15 13.41
C PRO A 383 -12.60 -13.67 13.39
N THR A 384 -13.74 -14.37 13.61
CA THR A 384 -13.80 -15.84 13.57
C THR A 384 -14.17 -16.35 12.19
N LEU A 385 -14.76 -15.49 11.36
CA LEU A 385 -15.11 -15.72 9.96
C LEU A 385 -14.79 -14.49 9.12
N PRO A 386 -14.33 -14.68 7.87
CA PRO A 386 -13.79 -15.92 7.32
C PRO A 386 -12.61 -16.44 8.14
N PRO A 387 -12.23 -17.72 8.04
CA PRO A 387 -10.99 -18.19 8.67
C PRO A 387 -9.80 -17.42 8.08
N PRO A 388 -8.68 -17.31 8.83
CA PRO A 388 -7.51 -16.60 8.32
C PRO A 388 -7.00 -17.23 7.01
N PHE A 389 -6.65 -16.38 6.05
CA PHE A 389 -6.13 -16.79 4.74
C PHE A 389 -4.60 -17.01 4.72
N ALA A 390 -3.95 -16.82 5.85
CA ALA A 390 -2.53 -17.12 6.07
C ALA A 390 -2.35 -17.97 7.33
N ARG A 391 -1.30 -18.80 7.36
CA ARG A 391 -0.96 -19.61 8.54
C ARG A 391 -0.62 -18.70 9.72
N GLN A 392 -1.03 -19.09 10.93
CA GLN A 392 -0.99 -18.23 12.12
C GLN A 392 0.17 -18.53 13.05
N GLN A 393 0.76 -19.74 13.00
CA GLN A 393 1.83 -20.15 13.88
C GLN A 393 2.81 -21.07 13.17
N LEU A 394 4.10 -20.92 13.46
CA LEU A 394 5.14 -21.83 13.02
C LEU A 394 5.47 -22.83 14.14
N THR A 395 5.35 -24.12 13.84
CA THR A 395 5.71 -25.23 14.69
C THR A 395 6.81 -26.07 14.04
N GLU A 396 7.36 -27.08 14.74
CA GLU A 396 8.36 -27.99 14.15
C GLU A 396 7.82 -28.76 12.93
N GLU A 397 6.52 -29.07 12.91
CA GLU A 397 5.87 -29.74 11.77
C GLU A 397 5.81 -28.82 10.54
N GLY A 398 5.68 -27.50 10.77
CA GLY A 398 5.62 -26.48 9.73
C GLY A 398 6.98 -26.09 9.13
N LEU A 399 8.08 -26.72 9.56
CA LEU A 399 9.40 -26.48 8.99
C LEU A 399 9.56 -27.09 7.60
N THR A 400 10.45 -26.50 6.80
CA THR A 400 10.78 -26.99 5.45
C THR A 400 11.15 -28.49 5.49
N ASN A 401 10.70 -29.19 4.46
CA ASN A 401 11.06 -30.59 4.19
C ASN A 401 11.81 -30.74 2.86
N ARG A 402 12.35 -29.64 2.34
CA ARG A 402 13.03 -29.59 1.04
C ARG A 402 14.25 -30.52 1.01
N THR A 403 15.08 -30.47 2.03
CA THR A 403 16.14 -31.46 2.27
C THR A 403 16.31 -31.70 3.79
N PRO A 404 16.91 -32.82 4.21
CA PRO A 404 17.21 -33.06 5.63
C PRO A 404 18.07 -31.95 6.27
N GLU A 405 19.05 -31.43 5.52
CA GLU A 405 19.95 -30.37 5.95
C GLU A 405 19.22 -29.04 6.11
N ALA A 406 18.32 -28.68 5.15
CA ALA A 406 17.48 -27.51 5.23
C ALA A 406 16.57 -27.54 6.47
N ARG A 407 15.95 -28.72 6.73
CA ARG A 407 15.12 -28.92 7.92
C ARG A 407 15.93 -28.81 9.20
N ALA A 408 17.13 -29.40 9.27
CA ALA A 408 17.99 -29.33 10.44
C ALA A 408 18.44 -27.90 10.74
N ALA A 409 18.78 -27.13 9.70
CA ALA A 409 19.13 -25.71 9.84
C ALA A 409 17.93 -24.90 10.36
N ALA A 410 16.74 -25.07 9.78
CA ALA A 410 15.51 -24.39 10.20
C ALA A 410 15.13 -24.75 11.64
N LEU A 411 15.24 -26.04 12.02
CA LEU A 411 14.98 -26.51 13.39
C LEU A 411 15.93 -25.86 14.42
N LYS A 412 17.20 -25.71 14.06
CA LYS A 412 18.18 -25.01 14.91
C LYS A 412 17.77 -23.56 15.16
N ILE A 413 17.32 -22.85 14.11
CA ILE A 413 16.86 -21.46 14.23
C ILE A 413 15.56 -21.38 15.04
N LEU A 414 14.59 -22.26 14.79
CA LEU A 414 13.33 -22.32 15.55
C LEU A 414 13.58 -22.47 17.05
N ARG A 415 14.44 -23.41 17.44
CA ARG A 415 14.78 -23.69 18.85
C ARG A 415 15.58 -22.56 19.51
N ALA A 416 16.36 -21.82 18.73
CA ALA A 416 17.09 -20.64 19.23
C ALA A 416 16.16 -19.43 19.53
N ASN A 417 15.00 -19.37 18.88
CA ASN A 417 14.04 -18.27 18.99
C ASN A 417 12.66 -18.79 19.46
N PRO A 418 12.52 -19.22 20.73
CA PRO A 418 11.29 -19.85 21.21
C PRO A 418 10.11 -18.90 21.18
N THR A 419 9.07 -19.29 20.43
CA THR A 419 7.87 -18.49 20.20
C THR A 419 6.62 -19.35 20.42
N PRO A 420 6.23 -19.57 21.69
CA PRO A 420 5.16 -20.51 22.04
C PRO A 420 3.76 -20.01 21.65
N HIS A 421 3.61 -18.73 21.32
CA HIS A 421 2.34 -18.11 20.96
C HIS A 421 2.53 -17.20 19.75
N PRO A 422 1.56 -17.10 18.80
CA PRO A 422 1.65 -16.22 17.62
C PRO A 422 1.96 -14.75 17.95
N PHE A 423 1.52 -14.30 19.11
CA PHE A 423 1.74 -12.95 19.65
C PHE A 423 2.74 -12.95 20.83
N THR A 424 3.73 -13.85 20.82
CA THR A 424 4.89 -13.71 21.72
C THR A 424 5.57 -12.37 21.43
N THR A 425 5.74 -11.55 22.46
CA THR A 425 6.32 -10.19 22.29
C THR A 425 7.81 -10.27 21.88
N PRO A 426 8.33 -9.27 21.16
CA PRO A 426 9.74 -9.19 20.83
C PRO A 426 10.64 -9.35 22.07
N SER A 427 11.75 -10.07 21.92
CA SER A 427 12.61 -10.45 23.04
C SER A 427 14.10 -10.32 22.71
N LEU A 428 14.97 -10.34 23.74
CA LEU A 428 16.44 -10.34 23.57
C LEU A 428 16.96 -11.64 22.94
N ARG A 429 16.25 -12.75 23.10
CA ARG A 429 16.62 -14.03 22.48
C ARG A 429 16.26 -14.11 21.01
N GLY A 430 15.27 -13.36 20.60
CA GLY A 430 14.61 -13.43 19.30
C GLY A 430 13.20 -14.02 19.42
N THR A 431 12.31 -13.55 18.57
CA THR A 431 10.90 -13.96 18.49
C THR A 431 10.55 -14.16 17.02
N ILE A 432 9.95 -15.28 16.68
CA ILE A 432 9.48 -15.56 15.32
C ILE A 432 8.11 -14.91 15.12
N VAL A 433 8.00 -14.05 14.14
CA VAL A 433 6.76 -13.39 13.73
C VAL A 433 6.23 -14.11 12.50
N PHE A 434 5.02 -14.68 12.59
CA PHE A 434 4.40 -15.44 11.50
C PHE A 434 2.87 -15.26 11.48
N PRO A 435 2.27 -14.80 10.36
CA PRO A 435 2.95 -14.25 9.18
C PRO A 435 3.96 -13.17 9.55
N GLY A 436 4.94 -12.91 8.70
CA GLY A 436 6.02 -11.97 9.00
C GLY A 436 5.65 -10.49 8.85
N PHE A 437 6.64 -9.63 8.75
CA PHE A 437 6.44 -8.18 8.65
C PHE A 437 5.81 -7.75 7.32
N ASP A 438 6.07 -8.51 6.24
CA ASP A 438 5.35 -8.33 4.98
C ASP A 438 3.87 -8.74 5.08
N GLY A 439 3.53 -9.47 6.17
CA GLY A 439 2.15 -9.82 6.50
C GLY A 439 1.56 -10.96 5.69
N GLY A 440 0.36 -11.38 6.07
CA GLY A 440 -0.50 -12.24 5.27
C GLY A 440 -1.05 -11.45 4.09
N GLY A 441 -1.76 -10.36 4.34
CA GLY A 441 -2.17 -9.40 3.30
C GLY A 441 -1.16 -8.29 3.11
N GLU A 442 -1.14 -7.70 1.91
CA GLU A 442 -0.21 -6.67 1.49
C GLU A 442 -0.89 -5.46 0.85
N TRP A 443 -0.12 -4.40 0.63
CA TRP A 443 -0.57 -3.08 0.17
C TRP A 443 -1.28 -3.08 -1.20
N GLY A 444 -1.09 -4.11 -2.01
CA GLY A 444 -1.79 -4.24 -3.28
C GLY A 444 -3.30 -4.31 -3.13
N GLY A 445 -3.76 -4.72 -1.96
CA GLY A 445 -5.18 -4.85 -1.66
C GLY A 445 -5.85 -6.04 -2.33
N PRO A 446 -7.08 -6.37 -1.93
CA PRO A 446 -7.84 -7.45 -2.52
C PRO A 446 -8.60 -6.98 -3.76
N ALA A 447 -8.88 -7.90 -4.70
CA ALA A 447 -9.89 -7.69 -5.74
C ALA A 447 -11.24 -8.28 -5.29
N PHE A 448 -12.33 -7.58 -5.56
CA PHE A 448 -13.68 -8.02 -5.18
C PHE A 448 -14.59 -8.17 -6.39
N ASP A 449 -15.21 -9.33 -6.52
CA ASP A 449 -16.21 -9.60 -7.54
C ASP A 449 -17.62 -9.35 -7.00
N PRO A 450 -18.31 -8.27 -7.42
CA PRO A 450 -19.64 -7.93 -6.92
C PRO A 450 -20.75 -8.90 -7.36
N GLU A 451 -20.50 -9.74 -8.37
CA GLU A 451 -21.48 -10.72 -8.84
C GLU A 451 -21.50 -11.97 -7.98
N THR A 452 -20.33 -12.43 -7.53
CA THR A 452 -20.20 -13.66 -6.76
C THR A 452 -20.03 -13.41 -5.27
N GLY A 453 -19.57 -12.21 -4.87
CA GLY A 453 -19.20 -11.90 -3.49
C GLY A 453 -17.85 -12.48 -3.08
N LEU A 454 -17.02 -12.89 -4.07
CA LEU A 454 -15.67 -13.39 -3.82
C LEU A 454 -14.68 -12.24 -3.69
N LEU A 455 -13.84 -12.32 -2.66
CA LEU A 455 -12.70 -11.47 -2.40
C LEU A 455 -11.42 -12.25 -2.70
N TYR A 456 -10.59 -11.76 -3.62
CA TYR A 456 -9.34 -12.40 -4.01
C TYR A 456 -8.16 -11.71 -3.34
N VAL A 457 -7.34 -12.50 -2.62
CA VAL A 457 -6.21 -12.00 -1.83
C VAL A 457 -4.99 -12.85 -2.09
N ASN A 458 -3.90 -12.23 -2.55
CA ASN A 458 -2.59 -12.85 -2.51
C ASN A 458 -1.97 -12.69 -1.11
N SER A 459 -1.26 -13.71 -0.66
CA SER A 459 -0.75 -13.78 0.71
C SER A 459 0.70 -14.23 0.76
N ASN A 460 1.47 -13.61 1.64
CA ASN A 460 2.79 -14.06 2.04
C ASN A 460 2.69 -15.08 3.18
N GLU A 461 3.43 -16.19 3.02
CA GLU A 461 3.57 -17.24 4.01
C GLU A 461 5.02 -17.28 4.55
N MET A 462 5.60 -16.09 4.78
CA MET A 462 6.98 -15.94 5.22
C MET A 462 7.05 -15.71 6.72
N ALA A 463 7.98 -16.40 7.38
CA ALA A 463 8.30 -16.16 8.79
C ALA A 463 9.52 -15.23 8.90
N TRP A 464 9.50 -14.33 9.88
CA TRP A 464 10.57 -13.39 10.18
C TRP A 464 11.00 -13.52 11.64
N ILE A 465 12.19 -13.04 11.95
CA ILE A 465 12.73 -13.04 13.31
C ILE A 465 12.96 -11.59 13.74
N VAL A 466 12.33 -11.19 14.84
CA VAL A 466 12.64 -9.93 15.51
C VAL A 466 13.48 -10.23 16.74
N ARG A 467 14.65 -9.58 16.82
CA ARG A 467 15.51 -9.64 18.01
C ARG A 467 15.73 -8.25 18.55
N MET A 468 15.44 -8.06 19.81
CA MET A 468 15.69 -6.80 20.47
C MET A 468 17.09 -6.77 21.05
N VAL A 469 17.72 -5.61 20.99
CA VAL A 469 19.02 -5.34 21.62
C VAL A 469 18.90 -4.08 22.46
N PRO A 470 19.54 -4.06 23.67
CA PRO A 470 19.58 -2.85 24.47
C PRO A 470 20.27 -1.72 23.70
N ARG A 471 19.76 -0.51 23.81
CA ARG A 471 20.52 0.67 23.42
C ARG A 471 21.52 1.00 24.52
N GLU A 472 22.78 1.06 24.15
CA GLU A 472 23.80 1.59 25.03
C GLU A 472 23.65 3.11 25.09
N ASN A 473 23.21 3.61 26.23
CA ASN A 473 22.91 5.01 26.49
C ASN A 473 24.17 5.87 26.72
N LYS A 474 25.33 5.46 26.19
CA LYS A 474 26.62 6.08 26.51
C LYS A 474 26.94 7.28 25.61
N SER A 475 26.17 7.49 24.54
CA SER A 475 26.46 8.55 23.56
C SER A 475 25.22 9.04 22.83
N VAL A 476 25.27 10.25 22.32
CA VAL A 476 24.21 10.82 21.46
C VAL A 476 24.04 9.99 20.18
N PHE A 477 25.14 9.49 19.63
CA PHE A 477 25.10 8.65 18.45
C PHE A 477 24.37 7.32 18.75
N GLY A 478 24.71 6.67 19.84
CA GLY A 478 24.04 5.43 20.29
C GLY A 478 22.55 5.63 20.52
N ALA A 479 22.17 6.77 21.11
CA ALA A 479 20.79 7.09 21.41
C ALA A 479 19.94 7.48 20.19
N ARG A 480 20.53 8.10 19.16
CA ARG A 480 19.78 8.76 18.09
C ARG A 480 20.09 8.26 16.67
N CYS A 481 21.28 7.75 16.45
CA CYS A 481 21.78 7.49 15.10
C CYS A 481 22.02 6.00 14.84
N ALA A 482 22.42 5.25 15.88
CA ALA A 482 22.82 3.85 15.78
C ALA A 482 21.70 2.93 15.29
N GLU A 483 20.45 3.28 15.48
CA GLU A 483 19.31 2.48 14.99
C GLU A 483 19.34 2.31 13.48
N CYS A 484 19.59 3.41 12.76
CA CYS A 484 19.68 3.41 11.31
C CYS A 484 21.10 3.15 10.80
N HIS A 485 22.13 3.62 11.53
CA HIS A 485 23.51 3.63 11.08
C HIS A 485 24.44 2.65 11.83
N GLY A 486 23.95 1.96 12.85
CA GLY A 486 24.77 1.10 13.71
C GLY A 486 24.88 -0.35 13.27
N ALA A 487 24.00 -0.86 12.43
CA ALA A 487 24.08 -2.20 11.87
C ALA A 487 24.82 -2.15 10.53
N SER A 488 25.80 -3.02 10.34
CA SER A 488 26.62 -3.08 9.11
C SER A 488 25.84 -3.30 7.82
N ASN A 489 24.56 -3.68 7.91
CA ASN A 489 23.67 -3.99 6.78
C ASN A 489 22.25 -3.43 6.95
N SER A 490 22.07 -2.23 7.54
CA SER A 490 20.74 -1.63 7.57
C SER A 490 20.31 -1.27 6.14
N PRO A 491 19.23 -1.86 5.59
CA PRO A 491 18.74 -1.51 4.25
C PRO A 491 18.16 -0.10 4.18
N THR A 492 18.02 0.57 5.33
CA THR A 492 17.33 1.86 5.43
C THR A 492 18.27 3.07 5.47
N ALA A 493 19.54 2.88 5.83
CA ALA A 493 20.51 3.98 5.92
C ALA A 493 21.86 3.60 5.28
N PRO A 494 22.55 4.55 4.60
CA PRO A 494 23.85 4.29 4.04
C PRO A 494 24.89 4.10 5.16
N SER A 495 25.88 3.24 4.93
CA SER A 495 27.00 3.06 5.83
C SER A 495 27.75 4.37 6.07
N LEU A 496 28.03 4.67 7.34
CA LEU A 496 28.85 5.82 7.72
C LEU A 496 30.35 5.56 7.59
N THR A 497 30.76 4.32 7.34
CA THR A 497 32.18 3.99 7.14
C THR A 497 32.76 4.80 5.98
N GLY A 498 33.77 5.60 6.28
CA GLY A 498 34.44 6.47 5.29
C GLY A 498 33.56 7.61 4.76
N VAL A 499 32.51 8.01 5.46
CA VAL A 499 31.62 9.11 5.04
C VAL A 499 32.38 10.42 4.85
N HIS A 500 33.45 10.68 5.63
CA HIS A 500 34.35 11.84 5.51
C HIS A 500 35.10 11.89 4.17
N LYS A 501 35.18 10.78 3.44
CA LYS A 501 35.71 10.74 2.07
C LYS A 501 34.68 11.17 1.00
N ARG A 502 33.41 11.22 1.36
CA ARG A 502 32.28 11.53 0.47
C ARG A 502 31.63 12.88 0.77
N LEU A 503 31.69 13.33 2.02
CA LEU A 503 31.08 14.58 2.49
C LEU A 503 32.08 15.35 3.35
N THR A 504 32.08 16.68 3.23
CA THR A 504 32.85 17.53 4.13
C THR A 504 32.21 17.58 5.52
N ARG A 505 32.95 18.04 6.53
CA ARG A 505 32.41 18.19 7.90
C ARG A 505 31.16 19.08 7.91
N GLU A 506 31.17 20.20 7.18
CA GLU A 506 30.07 21.15 7.05
C GLU A 506 28.83 20.47 6.40
N GLN A 507 29.06 19.64 5.39
CA GLN A 507 27.97 18.86 4.77
C GLN A 507 27.41 17.82 5.74
N ILE A 508 28.24 17.17 6.55
CA ILE A 508 27.79 16.23 7.60
C ILE A 508 26.99 16.97 8.65
N VAL A 509 27.47 18.11 9.15
CA VAL A 509 26.72 18.98 10.10
C VAL A 509 25.38 19.39 9.51
N LYS A 510 25.37 19.81 8.24
CA LYS A 510 24.12 20.18 7.55
C LYS A 510 23.15 19.00 7.45
N VAL A 511 23.62 17.82 7.09
CA VAL A 511 22.78 16.61 7.01
C VAL A 511 22.23 16.24 8.38
N ILE A 512 23.02 16.28 9.45
CA ILE A 512 22.55 16.01 10.82
C ILE A 512 21.50 17.07 11.23
N ARG A 513 21.73 18.34 10.91
CA ARG A 513 20.88 19.45 11.28
C ARG A 513 19.53 19.45 10.54
N GLU A 514 19.57 19.26 9.23
CA GLU A 514 18.41 19.43 8.33
C GLU A 514 17.74 18.12 7.90
N GLY A 515 18.44 17.02 8.09
CA GLY A 515 18.02 15.72 7.56
C GLY A 515 18.29 15.56 6.07
N THR A 516 18.14 14.34 5.59
CA THR A 516 18.19 14.03 4.15
C THR A 516 17.49 12.69 3.88
N GLY A 517 16.65 12.64 2.87
CA GLY A 517 15.94 11.42 2.53
C GLY A 517 15.01 10.96 3.64
N ARG A 518 15.29 9.79 4.22
CA ARG A 518 14.60 9.21 5.38
C ARG A 518 15.21 9.66 6.71
N MET A 519 16.41 10.21 6.68
CA MET A 519 17.08 10.71 7.88
C MET A 519 16.39 11.99 8.36
N PRO A 520 15.84 12.01 9.59
CA PRO A 520 15.29 13.23 10.16
C PRO A 520 16.39 14.25 10.43
N GLY A 521 16.06 15.53 10.42
CA GLY A 521 16.95 16.58 10.92
C GLY A 521 16.82 16.70 12.43
N TYR A 522 17.91 17.05 13.08
CA TYR A 522 17.98 17.10 14.55
C TYR A 522 18.11 18.53 15.12
N LYS A 523 17.97 19.57 14.29
CA LYS A 523 18.13 20.97 14.70
C LYS A 523 17.27 21.38 15.90
N THR A 524 16.03 20.92 15.95
CA THR A 524 15.08 21.23 17.01
C THR A 524 15.21 20.33 18.24
N LEU A 525 15.88 19.18 18.09
CA LEU A 525 16.03 18.18 19.13
C LEU A 525 17.40 18.22 19.83
N LEU A 526 18.40 18.72 19.12
CA LEU A 526 19.78 18.78 19.60
C LEU A 526 20.34 20.20 19.41
N GLY A 527 20.97 20.71 20.42
CA GLY A 527 21.71 21.99 20.30
C GLY A 527 22.87 21.89 19.31
N ASP A 528 23.30 23.03 18.78
CA ASP A 528 24.36 23.10 17.77
C ASP A 528 25.69 22.47 18.24
N ALA A 529 26.01 22.57 19.52
CA ALA A 529 27.19 21.90 20.09
C ALA A 529 27.12 20.37 19.93
N VAL A 530 25.98 19.78 20.27
CA VAL A 530 25.77 18.32 20.17
C VAL A 530 25.76 17.86 18.70
N ILE A 531 25.23 18.66 17.78
CA ILE A 531 25.25 18.38 16.34
C ILE A 531 26.68 18.38 15.82
N ASN A 532 27.53 19.32 16.27
CA ASN A 532 28.94 19.36 15.91
C ASN A 532 29.71 18.15 16.47
N ASP A 533 29.45 17.78 17.73
CA ASP A 533 30.04 16.59 18.37
C ASP A 533 29.68 15.30 17.63
N LEU A 534 28.41 15.18 17.19
CA LEU A 534 27.98 14.07 16.35
C LEU A 534 28.69 14.02 14.99
N ALA A 535 28.92 15.17 14.36
CA ALA A 535 29.68 15.22 13.10
C ALA A 535 31.12 14.77 13.32
N ASP A 536 31.74 15.19 14.40
CA ASP A 536 33.10 14.78 14.78
C ASP A 536 33.17 13.28 15.12
N TYR A 537 32.14 12.74 15.82
CA TYR A 537 32.01 11.29 16.04
C TYR A 537 31.95 10.53 14.72
N VAL A 538 31.10 10.93 13.81
CA VAL A 538 30.93 10.28 12.49
C VAL A 538 32.23 10.27 11.67
N ILE A 539 33.09 11.27 11.87
CA ILE A 539 34.38 11.40 11.20
C ILE A 539 35.45 10.58 11.93
N THR A 540 35.51 10.64 13.25
CA THR A 540 36.63 10.16 14.05
C THR A 540 36.38 8.82 14.78
N GLY A 541 35.10 8.42 14.94
CA GLY A 541 34.69 7.29 15.74
C GLY A 541 34.78 7.49 17.27
N LYS A 542 35.09 8.73 17.71
CA LYS A 542 35.19 9.07 19.14
C LYS A 542 33.86 9.63 19.63
N ASP A 543 33.24 8.93 20.58
CA ASP A 543 31.91 9.24 21.08
C ASP A 543 31.91 10.29 22.21
N VAL A 544 30.86 11.11 22.24
CA VAL A 544 30.67 12.13 23.27
C VAL A 544 29.64 11.63 24.27
N PRO A 545 29.98 11.52 25.56
CA PRO A 545 29.02 11.10 26.58
C PRO A 545 27.88 12.10 26.73
N THR A 546 26.62 11.60 26.82
CA THR A 546 25.44 12.44 27.07
C THR A 546 24.78 12.14 28.40
N SER A 547 24.58 13.18 29.17
CA SER A 547 23.69 13.19 30.35
C SER A 547 22.20 13.36 30.00
N ALA A 548 21.89 13.73 28.74
CA ALA A 548 20.55 14.10 28.31
C ALA A 548 19.64 12.93 27.87
N ALA A 549 20.17 11.72 27.77
CA ALA A 549 19.46 10.61 27.13
C ALA A 549 18.30 10.01 27.93
N THR A 550 18.27 10.21 29.26
CA THR A 550 17.26 9.57 30.14
C THR A 550 15.93 10.30 30.23
N THR A 551 15.86 11.56 29.81
CA THR A 551 14.62 12.38 29.82
C THR A 551 14.03 12.62 28.45
N ASP A 552 14.67 12.09 27.41
CA ASP A 552 14.26 12.29 26.04
C ASP A 552 13.05 11.39 25.67
N PRO A 553 11.88 11.95 25.32
CA PRO A 553 10.69 11.17 25.01
C PRO A 553 10.83 10.33 23.72
N PHE A 554 11.81 10.64 22.88
CA PHE A 554 12.13 9.87 21.67
C PHE A 554 13.12 8.73 21.96
N PHE A 555 13.63 8.61 23.19
CA PHE A 555 14.54 7.54 23.55
C PHE A 555 13.78 6.23 23.75
N SER A 556 14.16 5.20 23.00
CA SER A 556 13.73 3.83 23.21
C SER A 556 14.85 3.02 23.89
N LYS A 557 14.56 2.34 24.98
CA LYS A 557 15.51 1.51 25.74
C LYS A 557 16.07 0.33 24.95
N TYR A 558 15.28 -0.14 23.99
CA TYR A 558 15.63 -1.23 23.10
C TYR A 558 15.44 -0.79 21.63
N ARG A 559 16.17 -1.44 20.73
CA ARG A 559 15.96 -1.37 19.29
C ARG A 559 15.92 -2.78 18.72
N ASN A 560 15.35 -2.97 17.54
CA ASN A 560 15.49 -4.22 16.83
C ASN A 560 16.92 -4.37 16.27
N HIS A 561 17.40 -5.61 16.19
CA HIS A 561 18.69 -5.95 15.60
C HIS A 561 18.69 -5.70 14.08
N GLY A 562 17.56 -5.96 13.42
CA GLY A 562 17.34 -5.87 11.97
C GLY A 562 16.08 -6.63 11.60
N TYR A 563 15.85 -6.75 10.30
CA TYR A 563 14.76 -7.52 9.71
C TYR A 563 15.34 -8.82 9.15
N ASP A 564 15.30 -9.89 9.95
CA ASP A 564 15.87 -11.18 9.59
C ASP A 564 14.76 -12.12 9.09
N ILE A 565 14.81 -12.56 7.83
CA ILE A 565 13.91 -13.58 7.30
C ILE A 565 14.30 -14.94 7.86
N PHE A 566 13.32 -15.77 8.19
CA PHE A 566 13.55 -17.16 8.66
C PHE A 566 13.90 -18.06 7.47
N LEU A 567 15.19 -18.13 7.13
CA LEU A 567 15.71 -18.86 5.98
C LEU A 567 16.46 -20.13 6.41
N ASP A 568 16.51 -21.13 5.53
CA ASP A 568 17.41 -22.28 5.67
C ASP A 568 18.85 -21.92 5.28
N HIS A 569 19.74 -22.93 5.29
CA HIS A 569 21.16 -22.71 5.02
C HIS A 569 21.48 -22.37 3.56
N GLU A 570 20.54 -22.56 2.62
CA GLU A 570 20.69 -22.21 1.20
C GLU A 570 19.98 -20.90 0.85
N GLY A 571 19.38 -20.22 1.84
CA GLY A 571 18.70 -18.95 1.68
C GLY A 571 17.27 -19.05 1.17
N TYR A 572 16.64 -20.22 1.22
CA TYR A 572 15.21 -20.39 0.98
C TYR A 572 14.42 -20.35 2.29
N PRO A 573 13.10 -20.06 2.23
CA PRO A 573 12.28 -20.02 3.44
C PRO A 573 12.38 -21.33 4.23
N GLY A 574 12.71 -21.20 5.52
CA GLY A 574 12.89 -22.33 6.43
C GLY A 574 11.59 -23.03 6.85
N ILE A 575 10.47 -22.66 6.23
CA ILE A 575 9.12 -23.18 6.48
C ILE A 575 8.69 -24.10 5.34
N ALA A 576 7.72 -24.97 5.61
CA ALA A 576 7.09 -25.81 4.57
C ALA A 576 6.37 -24.95 3.53
N THR A 577 6.39 -25.40 2.28
CA THR A 577 5.60 -24.79 1.19
C THR A 577 4.09 -24.91 1.46
N PRO A 578 3.26 -24.03 0.85
CA PRO A 578 3.62 -22.93 -0.01
C PRO A 578 4.17 -21.72 0.76
N TRP A 579 5.06 -20.96 0.12
CA TRP A 579 5.64 -19.72 0.67
C TRP A 579 4.87 -18.44 0.28
N GLY A 580 3.93 -18.59 -0.62
CA GLY A 580 2.96 -17.60 -1.04
C GLY A 580 1.73 -18.27 -1.59
N THR A 581 0.57 -17.66 -1.41
CA THR A 581 -0.72 -18.19 -1.84
C THR A 581 -1.56 -17.13 -2.54
N LEU A 582 -2.51 -17.59 -3.35
CA LEU A 582 -3.61 -16.79 -3.89
C LEU A 582 -4.92 -17.43 -3.41
N ASN A 583 -5.79 -16.63 -2.81
CA ASN A 583 -6.98 -17.10 -2.11
C ASN A 583 -8.22 -16.42 -2.66
N ALA A 584 -9.34 -17.17 -2.77
CA ALA A 584 -10.67 -16.62 -2.96
C ALA A 584 -11.51 -16.85 -1.71
N ILE A 585 -12.06 -15.78 -1.18
CA ILE A 585 -12.81 -15.75 0.08
C ILE A 585 -14.25 -15.34 -0.22
N ASP A 586 -15.22 -16.20 0.11
CA ASP A 586 -16.64 -15.92 -0.06
C ASP A 586 -17.13 -15.05 1.12
N LEU A 587 -17.29 -13.75 0.88
CA LEU A 587 -17.76 -12.81 1.90
C LEU A 587 -19.25 -12.96 2.23
N ASN A 588 -20.02 -13.60 1.36
CA ASN A 588 -21.41 -13.90 1.66
C ASN A 588 -21.54 -15.02 2.70
N LYS A 589 -20.63 -16.02 2.63
CA LYS A 589 -20.65 -17.19 3.53
C LYS A 589 -19.64 -17.09 4.68
N GLY A 590 -18.57 -16.31 4.51
CA GLY A 590 -17.46 -16.27 5.46
C GLY A 590 -16.58 -17.52 5.38
N THR A 591 -16.29 -18.02 4.18
CA THR A 591 -15.49 -19.23 3.93
C THR A 591 -14.42 -18.96 2.89
N ILE A 592 -13.34 -19.73 2.89
CA ILE A 592 -12.38 -19.76 1.78
C ILE A 592 -12.95 -20.69 0.71
N ALA A 593 -13.14 -20.17 -0.51
CA ALA A 593 -13.66 -20.92 -1.65
C ALA A 593 -12.56 -21.80 -2.27
N TRP A 594 -11.37 -21.23 -2.43
CA TRP A 594 -10.17 -21.95 -2.90
C TRP A 594 -8.90 -21.21 -2.48
N THR A 595 -7.79 -21.98 -2.39
CA THR A 595 -6.43 -21.50 -2.16
C THR A 595 -5.49 -22.27 -3.08
N ILE A 596 -4.56 -21.56 -3.72
CA ILE A 596 -3.51 -22.16 -4.55
C ILE A 596 -2.14 -21.58 -4.17
N PRO A 597 -1.02 -22.33 -4.35
CA PRO A 597 0.32 -21.77 -4.31
C PRO A 597 0.47 -20.66 -5.36
N PHE A 598 1.18 -19.58 -5.01
CA PHE A 598 1.35 -18.44 -5.90
C PHE A 598 2.81 -17.98 -5.99
N GLY A 599 3.35 -18.01 -7.22
CA GLY A 599 4.74 -17.71 -7.52
C GLY A 599 5.66 -18.91 -7.42
N GLU A 600 6.87 -18.76 -7.96
CA GLU A 600 7.88 -19.80 -8.04
C GLU A 600 9.29 -19.23 -7.88
N TYR A 601 10.21 -20.05 -7.42
CA TYR A 601 11.64 -19.80 -7.47
C TYR A 601 12.22 -20.48 -8.72
N PRO A 602 12.67 -19.76 -9.77
CA PRO A 602 13.14 -20.34 -11.02
C PRO A 602 14.24 -21.38 -10.85
N LYS A 603 15.15 -21.19 -9.88
CA LYS A 603 16.21 -22.14 -9.57
C LYS A 603 15.66 -23.48 -9.03
N LEU A 604 14.61 -23.44 -8.21
CA LEU A 604 13.97 -24.66 -7.69
C LEU A 604 13.14 -25.35 -8.75
N VAL A 605 12.48 -24.59 -9.61
CA VAL A 605 11.76 -25.14 -10.78
C VAL A 605 12.71 -25.92 -11.70
N ALA A 606 13.91 -25.37 -11.96
CA ALA A 606 14.94 -26.07 -12.75
C ALA A 606 15.44 -27.37 -12.09
N GLN A 607 15.27 -27.51 -10.77
CA GLN A 607 15.57 -28.73 -9.99
C GLN A 607 14.36 -29.67 -9.87
N GLY A 608 13.24 -29.37 -10.52
CA GLY A 608 12.01 -30.18 -10.47
C GLY A 608 11.07 -29.87 -9.28
N LEU A 609 11.38 -28.85 -8.45
CA LEU A 609 10.52 -28.42 -7.35
C LEU A 609 9.65 -27.24 -7.78
N THR A 610 8.39 -27.53 -8.10
CA THR A 610 7.38 -26.56 -8.57
C THR A 610 6.34 -26.28 -7.49
N ASN A 611 5.48 -25.27 -7.72
CA ASN A 611 4.38 -24.89 -6.82
C ASN A 611 4.85 -24.52 -5.41
N THR A 612 6.03 -23.95 -5.29
CA THR A 612 6.58 -23.55 -4.00
C THR A 612 5.87 -22.34 -3.39
N GLY A 613 5.23 -21.53 -4.22
CA GLY A 613 4.88 -20.16 -3.82
C GLY A 613 6.13 -19.31 -3.65
N THR A 614 5.96 -18.00 -3.50
CA THR A 614 7.03 -17.03 -3.18
C THR A 614 6.44 -15.79 -2.55
N ASP A 615 7.30 -14.95 -1.96
CA ASP A 615 6.89 -13.60 -1.56
C ASP A 615 6.25 -12.88 -2.73
N ASN A 616 5.18 -12.19 -2.41
CA ASN A 616 4.35 -11.53 -3.41
C ASN A 616 3.80 -10.21 -2.86
N TYR A 617 3.76 -9.19 -3.74
CA TYR A 617 3.34 -7.82 -3.43
C TYR A 617 2.54 -7.28 -4.62
N GLY A 618 1.71 -6.27 -4.36
CA GLY A 618 0.74 -5.82 -5.36
C GLY A 618 -0.58 -6.55 -5.21
N GLY A 619 -1.48 -6.39 -6.15
CA GLY A 619 -2.81 -6.98 -6.11
C GLY A 619 -3.26 -7.51 -7.47
N ALA A 620 -4.42 -8.15 -7.49
CA ALA A 620 -5.06 -8.64 -8.69
C ALA A 620 -6.05 -7.62 -9.26
N ILE A 621 -6.45 -7.82 -10.53
CA ILE A 621 -7.69 -7.31 -11.09
C ILE A 621 -8.63 -8.47 -11.40
N VAL A 622 -9.93 -8.28 -11.22
CA VAL A 622 -10.94 -9.28 -11.53
C VAL A 622 -11.90 -8.77 -12.60
N THR A 623 -12.23 -9.62 -13.57
CA THR A 623 -13.14 -9.28 -14.67
C THR A 623 -14.52 -9.91 -14.47
N GLN A 624 -15.56 -9.27 -15.00
CA GLN A 624 -16.91 -9.80 -15.00
C GLN A 624 -16.96 -11.21 -15.61
N ASN A 625 -16.28 -11.43 -16.72
CA ASN A 625 -16.37 -12.63 -17.53
C ASN A 625 -15.40 -13.77 -17.16
N GLY A 626 -14.86 -13.78 -15.95
CA GLY A 626 -14.24 -15.00 -15.42
C GLY A 626 -12.73 -14.98 -15.18
N LEU A 627 -12.03 -13.88 -15.42
CA LEU A 627 -10.58 -13.79 -15.23
C LEU A 627 -10.20 -13.10 -13.91
N LEU A 628 -9.13 -13.62 -13.30
CA LEU A 628 -8.34 -12.98 -12.25
C LEU A 628 -6.91 -12.80 -12.78
N ILE A 629 -6.43 -11.55 -12.88
CA ILE A 629 -5.13 -11.25 -13.49
C ILE A 629 -4.25 -10.60 -12.45
N ILE A 630 -3.04 -11.14 -12.26
CA ILE A 630 -2.10 -10.73 -11.23
C ILE A 630 -0.65 -10.97 -11.68
N ALA A 631 0.25 -10.06 -11.30
CA ALA A 631 1.70 -10.29 -11.38
C ALA A 631 2.23 -10.57 -9.96
N ALA A 632 2.58 -9.56 -9.20
CA ALA A 632 2.85 -9.56 -7.77
C ALA A 632 4.08 -10.37 -7.28
N THR A 633 4.54 -11.39 -8.01
CA THR A 633 5.60 -12.32 -7.58
C THR A 633 6.99 -11.74 -7.77
N THR A 634 7.89 -11.98 -6.78
CA THR A 634 9.18 -11.28 -6.70
C THR A 634 10.26 -11.87 -7.61
N TYR A 635 10.32 -13.20 -7.76
CA TYR A 635 11.49 -13.88 -8.36
C TYR A 635 11.27 -14.43 -9.76
N ASP A 636 10.05 -14.76 -10.14
CA ASP A 636 9.77 -15.37 -11.46
C ASP A 636 9.44 -14.34 -12.56
N ASN A 637 9.24 -13.07 -12.21
CA ASN A 637 8.96 -11.98 -13.13
C ASN A 637 7.82 -12.31 -14.11
N LYS A 638 6.72 -12.86 -13.61
CA LYS A 638 5.58 -13.28 -14.45
C LYS A 638 4.31 -12.49 -14.12
N ILE A 639 3.50 -12.24 -15.14
CA ILE A 639 2.08 -11.91 -15.01
C ILE A 639 1.25 -13.12 -15.41
N ARG A 640 0.16 -13.39 -14.67
CA ARG A 640 -0.67 -14.58 -14.87
C ARG A 640 -2.14 -14.21 -14.92
N ALA A 641 -2.91 -15.00 -15.65
CA ALA A 641 -4.38 -14.99 -15.62
C ALA A 641 -4.88 -16.34 -15.13
N PHE A 642 -5.83 -16.28 -14.20
CA PHE A 642 -6.48 -17.45 -13.59
C PHE A 642 -7.99 -17.41 -13.87
N ASP A 643 -8.60 -18.58 -13.88
CA ASP A 643 -10.05 -18.71 -13.77
C ASP A 643 -10.47 -18.29 -12.35
N LYS A 644 -11.27 -17.23 -12.24
CA LYS A 644 -11.68 -16.66 -10.95
C LYS A 644 -12.50 -17.63 -10.09
N THR A 645 -13.10 -18.67 -10.67
CA THR A 645 -13.99 -19.59 -9.96
C THR A 645 -13.25 -20.70 -9.21
N ASN A 646 -12.07 -21.09 -9.69
CA ASN A 646 -11.36 -22.26 -9.18
C ASN A 646 -9.83 -22.10 -9.07
N GLY A 647 -9.27 -20.93 -9.45
CA GLY A 647 -7.85 -20.65 -9.37
C GLY A 647 -6.99 -21.37 -10.44
N LYS A 648 -7.60 -22.00 -11.47
CA LYS A 648 -6.83 -22.64 -12.56
C LYS A 648 -6.11 -21.57 -13.37
N GLN A 649 -4.80 -21.71 -13.54
CA GLN A 649 -4.02 -20.84 -14.42
C GLN A 649 -4.39 -21.09 -15.89
N LEU A 650 -4.70 -20.01 -16.60
CA LEU A 650 -5.12 -20.01 -18.00
C LEU A 650 -4.05 -19.43 -18.93
N TRP A 651 -3.22 -18.52 -18.41
CA TRP A 651 -2.17 -17.84 -19.18
C TRP A 651 -1.09 -17.30 -18.26
N GLU A 652 0.12 -17.19 -18.81
CA GLU A 652 1.22 -16.42 -18.20
C GLU A 652 2.10 -15.78 -19.28
N ALA A 653 2.77 -14.70 -18.89
CA ALA A 653 3.80 -14.06 -19.70
C ALA A 653 4.97 -13.57 -18.84
N GLN A 654 6.18 -13.61 -19.44
CA GLN A 654 7.39 -13.09 -18.82
C GLN A 654 7.38 -11.56 -18.86
N LEU A 655 7.74 -10.93 -17.75
CA LEU A 655 7.91 -9.48 -17.62
C LEU A 655 9.40 -9.10 -17.67
N PRO A 656 9.73 -7.85 -18.06
CA PRO A 656 11.11 -7.35 -18.04
C PRO A 656 11.75 -7.34 -16.65
N ALA A 657 10.97 -7.14 -15.60
CA ALA A 657 11.34 -7.25 -14.19
C ALA A 657 10.08 -7.62 -13.37
N ALA A 658 10.23 -7.94 -12.09
CA ALA A 658 9.10 -8.30 -11.23
C ALA A 658 8.02 -7.23 -11.22
N GLY A 659 6.77 -7.63 -11.43
CA GLY A 659 5.59 -6.78 -11.46
C GLY A 659 4.98 -6.63 -10.07
N ASN A 660 5.71 -6.03 -9.12
CA ASN A 660 5.26 -5.81 -7.74
C ASN A 660 4.18 -4.73 -7.61
N ALA A 661 3.42 -4.48 -8.66
CA ALA A 661 2.35 -3.50 -8.74
C ALA A 661 1.01 -4.20 -9.00
N THR A 662 -0.09 -3.50 -8.77
CA THR A 662 -1.40 -3.94 -9.23
C THR A 662 -1.55 -3.57 -10.71
N PRO A 663 -2.00 -4.48 -11.60
CA PRO A 663 -2.28 -4.15 -13.00
C PRO A 663 -3.43 -3.16 -13.13
N SER A 664 -3.52 -2.48 -14.29
CA SER A 664 -4.70 -1.73 -14.71
C SER A 664 -5.23 -2.31 -16.02
N THR A 665 -6.55 -2.21 -16.25
CA THR A 665 -7.15 -2.61 -17.52
C THR A 665 -8.10 -1.54 -18.04
N TYR A 666 -8.07 -1.33 -19.34
CA TYR A 666 -8.81 -0.25 -19.99
C TYR A 666 -9.11 -0.59 -21.45
N MET A 667 -9.98 0.15 -22.09
CA MET A 667 -10.26 0.05 -23.53
C MET A 667 -10.01 1.38 -24.22
N VAL A 668 -9.23 1.36 -25.29
CA VAL A 668 -8.97 2.52 -26.15
C VAL A 668 -9.11 2.09 -27.61
N ASN A 669 -9.82 2.89 -28.40
CA ASN A 669 -10.08 2.61 -29.82
C ASN A 669 -10.69 1.22 -30.07
N GLY A 670 -11.55 0.74 -29.14
CA GLY A 670 -12.19 -0.55 -29.24
C GLY A 670 -11.30 -1.75 -28.94
N LYS A 671 -10.06 -1.55 -28.44
CA LYS A 671 -9.12 -2.58 -28.05
C LYS A 671 -8.87 -2.52 -26.54
N GLN A 672 -9.02 -3.68 -25.87
CA GLN A 672 -8.74 -3.82 -24.43
C GLN A 672 -7.26 -4.07 -24.19
N TYR A 673 -6.73 -3.39 -23.19
CA TYR A 673 -5.34 -3.52 -22.71
C TYR A 673 -5.29 -3.92 -21.23
N ILE A 674 -4.24 -4.62 -20.86
CA ILE A 674 -3.81 -4.84 -19.49
C ILE A 674 -2.40 -4.29 -19.37
N VAL A 675 -2.17 -3.34 -18.45
CA VAL A 675 -0.86 -2.72 -18.25
C VAL A 675 -0.35 -2.96 -16.84
N ILE A 676 0.96 -3.19 -16.71
CA ILE A 676 1.64 -3.43 -15.43
C ILE A 676 2.97 -2.68 -15.36
N ALA A 677 3.29 -2.14 -14.18
CA ALA A 677 4.61 -1.61 -13.87
C ALA A 677 5.57 -2.75 -13.50
N CYS A 678 6.71 -2.82 -14.18
CA CYS A 678 7.74 -3.84 -14.01
C CYS A 678 8.94 -3.20 -13.31
N GLY A 679 8.88 -3.08 -11.98
CA GLY A 679 9.84 -2.33 -11.17
C GLY A 679 10.90 -3.17 -10.50
N GLY A 680 10.65 -4.44 -10.23
CA GLY A 680 11.59 -5.30 -9.49
C GLY A 680 12.03 -4.72 -8.15
N GLY A 681 13.27 -4.93 -7.78
CA GLY A 681 14.00 -4.26 -6.69
C GLY A 681 13.64 -4.67 -5.25
N LYS A 682 12.61 -5.46 -5.05
CA LYS A 682 12.21 -5.99 -3.74
C LYS A 682 13.06 -7.22 -3.40
N ASN A 683 13.46 -7.36 -2.13
CA ASN A 683 14.23 -8.51 -1.63
C ASN A 683 15.46 -8.85 -2.53
N ASP A 684 16.24 -7.81 -2.88
CA ASP A 684 17.43 -7.90 -3.73
C ASP A 684 17.19 -8.44 -5.17
N ALA A 685 15.93 -8.55 -5.61
CA ALA A 685 15.61 -8.83 -6.99
C ALA A 685 16.10 -7.69 -7.92
N PRO A 686 16.44 -7.97 -9.18
CA PRO A 686 16.86 -6.94 -10.12
C PRO A 686 15.85 -5.80 -10.25
N SER A 687 16.34 -4.56 -10.24
CA SER A 687 15.52 -3.37 -10.44
C SER A 687 15.12 -3.21 -11.90
N GLY A 688 13.90 -2.73 -12.13
CA GLY A 688 13.36 -2.38 -13.44
C GLY A 688 12.80 -0.96 -13.46
N GLY A 689 12.39 -0.52 -14.64
CA GLY A 689 11.83 0.82 -14.85
C GLY A 689 10.85 0.88 -16.02
N THR A 690 10.16 -0.24 -16.33
CA THR A 690 9.32 -0.34 -17.53
C THR A 690 7.84 -0.50 -17.17
N TYR A 691 6.98 -0.11 -18.12
CA TYR A 691 5.57 -0.46 -18.16
C TYR A 691 5.34 -1.37 -19.36
N ALA A 692 4.68 -2.49 -19.17
CA ALA A 692 4.33 -3.43 -20.23
C ALA A 692 2.81 -3.54 -20.37
N ALA A 693 2.31 -3.37 -21.59
CA ALA A 693 0.89 -3.53 -21.90
C ALA A 693 0.68 -4.76 -22.78
N PHE A 694 -0.38 -5.48 -22.50
CA PHE A 694 -0.82 -6.67 -23.21
C PHE A 694 -2.18 -6.44 -23.83
N ALA A 695 -2.41 -7.00 -25.03
CA ALA A 695 -3.69 -6.97 -25.70
C ALA A 695 -3.83 -8.20 -26.62
N LEU A 696 -5.05 -8.45 -27.08
CA LEU A 696 -5.28 -9.41 -28.17
C LEU A 696 -4.66 -8.89 -29.48
N PRO A 697 -4.25 -9.77 -30.39
CA PRO A 697 -3.67 -9.41 -31.69
C PRO A 697 -4.53 -8.46 -32.51
#